data_27e46e6764d92800fb0aa4647b5f89f7
#
_entry.id   27e46e6764d92800fb0aa4647b5f89f7
#
_cell.length_a   1.000
_cell.length_b   1.000
_cell.length_c   1.000
_cell.angle_alpha   90.00
_cell.angle_beta   90.00
_cell.angle_gamma   90.00
#
_symmetry.space_group_name_H-M   'P 1'
#
loop_
_entity.id
_entity.type
_entity.pdbx_description
1 polymer ?
#
loop_
_entity_poly.entity_id
_entity_poly.type
_entity_poly.pdbx_seq_one_letter_code
_entity_poly.pdbx_strand_id
1 'polypeptide(L)'
;MRILLTPLVRALTPTVALVLTCACGSRPAPPSPEASSTVASAFERDIHSFARPDEARVTHVDLRLTVDFATRTLAGTATLTIRRAPGAKSVVLDTRGLTVSGVTSADGASLTVTRGTADPILGQALSIALPDGVTQIVVAYVTAPDAAALQWLAPSQTAGGVHPYLYSQGEAILTRTWIPTQDSPGIRQTYTAHITVPRALRALMSAESLTPDGVEGPAGRTFDFRLTQPVPPYLIALAVGDLAFRPLGPRTGVYAEPSVVDVAASEFAELEQMVVAAEALLGPYRWGRYDVLVMPPSFPFGGMENPRLTFTTPTILARDRSLVSLLAHELAHSWSGNLVTNATWSDFWLNEGVTTYVENRIMEAVYGPRRAEMLRVLERRELLKTIADLGGMDAPDTILHVNLAGRDPDDGATQIPYDKGAALLRVLEQSCGRPQFDAYLRSYMDRHAFQSATTAGFLADVRGRLCTADTADGSSKAGTTQAIRSPEWERTVRLDEWAYKPGLPSNAVVATSEALEAAGAQAHAFAGGTAARALRTQGWSTEEWLHFLAELPPALSPGQLADLDRAFGFTKRGNSEVLFAWLRIAIRQHYQPAMPALEHFLLSQGRRKFVRPLYEDLMGVAWGRPEARHIYARARPLYHAVTTGAVDKILGVGVSEPRKP
;
A
#
# COMPACT_ATOMS: atom_id res chain seq x y z
N MET A 1 -20.38 -24.79 72.42
CA MET A 1 -21.29 -24.24 73.45
C MET A 1 -22.40 -23.56 72.66
N ARG A 2 -23.48 -24.29 72.35
CA ARG A 2 -24.84 -24.17 72.93
C ARG A 2 -25.30 -22.72 72.86
N ILE A 3 -26.46 -22.28 72.31
CA ILE A 3 -27.82 -22.77 72.30
C ILE A 3 -28.58 -21.86 71.31
N LEU A 4 -29.36 -22.31 70.29
CA LEU A 4 -30.84 -22.47 70.26
C LEU A 4 -31.66 -21.22 70.67
N LEU A 5 -32.62 -20.69 69.91
CA LEU A 5 -33.98 -21.16 69.65
C LEU A 5 -34.79 -20.19 68.77
N THR A 6 -35.56 -20.72 67.84
CA THR A 6 -36.80 -20.22 67.24
C THR A 6 -37.95 -20.43 68.20
N PRO A 7 -39.27 -20.14 67.92
CA PRO A 7 -40.01 -19.37 66.89
C PRO A 7 -41.16 -18.49 67.49
N LEU A 8 -41.99 -17.80 66.72
CA LEU A 8 -43.47 -17.84 66.89
C LEU A 8 -44.28 -17.17 65.78
N VAL A 9 -45.27 -17.91 65.37
CA VAL A 9 -46.35 -17.64 64.43
C VAL A 9 -47.44 -16.77 65.09
N ARG A 10 -48.12 -15.89 64.33
CA ARG A 10 -49.62 -15.73 64.44
C ARG A 10 -50.20 -15.04 63.21
N ALA A 11 -51.17 -15.70 62.65
CA ALA A 11 -52.11 -15.28 61.61
C ALA A 11 -53.21 -14.36 62.20
N LEU A 12 -53.87 -13.60 61.34
CA LEU A 12 -55.34 -13.45 61.31
C LEU A 12 -55.81 -12.60 60.11
N THR A 13 -56.76 -13.06 59.46
CA THR A 13 -57.61 -12.76 58.31
C THR A 13 -58.59 -11.59 58.54
N PRO A 14 -59.60 -11.34 57.66
CA PRO A 14 -59.51 -10.59 56.37
C PRO A 14 -60.56 -9.42 56.37
N THR A 15 -60.44 -8.49 55.40
CA THR A 15 -61.58 -7.56 55.17
C THR A 15 -61.83 -7.48 53.65
N VAL A 16 -63.07 -7.81 53.29
CA VAL A 16 -63.67 -7.75 51.96
C VAL A 16 -64.02 -6.31 51.65
N ALA A 17 -63.59 -5.81 50.52
CA ALA A 17 -64.11 -4.59 49.90
C ALA A 17 -64.47 -4.87 48.43
N LEU A 18 -65.70 -4.65 48.13
CA LEU A 18 -66.40 -4.76 46.84
C LEU A 18 -65.98 -3.58 45.95
N VAL A 19 -65.50 -3.83 44.78
CA VAL A 19 -65.29 -2.79 43.76
C VAL A 19 -65.95 -3.17 42.44
N LEU A 20 -66.77 -2.24 41.98
CA LEU A 20 -67.49 -2.29 40.68
C LEU A 20 -66.59 -2.48 39.49
N THR A 21 -66.99 -3.39 38.63
CA THR A 21 -66.37 -3.56 37.25
C THR A 21 -66.92 -2.53 36.29
N CYS A 22 -66.09 -1.63 35.82
CA CYS A 22 -66.31 -0.92 34.58
C CYS A 22 -65.56 -1.67 33.44
N ALA A 23 -66.31 -2.26 32.51
CA ALA A 23 -65.77 -2.87 31.30
C ALA A 23 -65.37 -1.78 30.28
N CYS A 24 -64.10 -1.53 30.14
CA CYS A 24 -63.53 -0.83 28.93
C CYS A 24 -62.91 -1.88 28.05
N GLY A 25 -63.47 -2.03 26.84
CA GLY A 25 -62.93 -2.92 25.82
C GLY A 25 -61.52 -2.48 25.37
N SER A 26 -60.55 -3.33 25.60
CA SER A 26 -59.21 -3.19 25.06
C SER A 26 -59.19 -3.59 23.59
N ARG A 27 -58.90 -2.62 22.71
CA ARG A 27 -58.48 -2.91 21.34
C ARG A 27 -57.19 -3.73 21.38
N PRO A 28 -57.03 -4.76 20.50
CA PRO A 28 -55.76 -5.46 20.39
C PRO A 28 -54.70 -4.47 19.89
N ALA A 29 -53.53 -4.47 20.53
CA ALA A 29 -52.35 -3.74 20.09
C ALA A 29 -51.95 -4.23 18.70
N PRO A 30 -51.46 -3.33 17.79
CA PRO A 30 -50.92 -3.77 16.50
C PRO A 30 -49.71 -4.68 16.77
N PRO A 31 -49.47 -5.70 15.91
CA PRO A 31 -48.32 -6.57 16.04
C PRO A 31 -47.06 -5.72 15.99
N SER A 32 -46.14 -5.91 16.93
CA SER A 32 -44.80 -5.34 16.89
C SER A 32 -44.17 -5.74 15.56
N PRO A 33 -43.46 -4.83 14.87
CA PRO A 33 -42.73 -5.23 13.68
C PRO A 33 -41.74 -6.33 14.08
N GLU A 34 -41.86 -7.49 13.42
CA GLU A 34 -40.87 -8.55 13.52
C GLU A 34 -39.50 -7.91 13.26
N ALA A 35 -38.61 -7.99 14.21
CA ALA A 35 -37.21 -7.65 14.03
C ALA A 35 -36.69 -8.57 12.94
N SER A 36 -36.60 -8.03 11.73
CA SER A 36 -35.88 -8.66 10.65
C SER A 36 -34.48 -8.94 11.19
N SER A 37 -34.18 -10.20 11.46
CA SER A 37 -32.82 -10.64 11.76
C SER A 37 -32.00 -10.43 10.49
N THR A 38 -31.45 -9.23 10.33
CA THR A 38 -30.39 -8.99 9.34
C THR A 38 -29.24 -9.91 9.72
N VAL A 39 -29.05 -10.99 8.96
CA VAL A 39 -27.83 -11.77 9.00
C VAL A 39 -26.71 -10.76 8.79
N ALA A 40 -25.82 -10.62 9.79
CA ALA A 40 -24.68 -9.72 9.67
C ALA A 40 -23.90 -10.07 8.41
N SER A 41 -23.56 -9.05 7.59
CA SER A 41 -22.75 -9.25 6.38
C SER A 41 -21.44 -9.93 6.77
N ALA A 42 -21.01 -10.90 5.96
CA ALA A 42 -19.72 -11.54 6.10
C ALA A 42 -18.57 -10.64 5.58
N PHE A 43 -18.91 -9.50 4.96
CA PHE A 43 -17.99 -8.56 4.38
C PHE A 43 -18.18 -7.17 5.00
N GLU A 44 -17.07 -6.50 5.31
CA GLU A 44 -17.07 -5.07 5.60
C GLU A 44 -17.51 -4.32 4.33
N ARG A 45 -18.40 -3.32 4.49
CA ARG A 45 -18.85 -2.53 3.36
C ARG A 45 -17.75 -1.56 2.93
N ASP A 46 -17.19 -1.80 1.76
CA ASP A 46 -16.26 -0.87 1.12
C ASP A 46 -17.02 0.27 0.43
N ILE A 47 -16.80 1.50 0.91
CA ILE A 47 -17.40 2.71 0.34
C ILE A 47 -16.81 3.13 -1.00
N HIS A 48 -15.67 2.53 -1.41
CA HIS A 48 -15.00 2.81 -2.66
C HIS A 48 -15.32 1.79 -3.77
N SER A 49 -16.31 0.92 -3.55
CA SER A 49 -16.79 -0.05 -4.54
C SER A 49 -18.32 -0.08 -4.59
N PHE A 50 -18.86 -0.30 -5.79
CA PHE A 50 -20.29 -0.58 -5.99
C PHE A 50 -20.63 -2.05 -5.74
N ALA A 51 -19.65 -2.91 -5.52
CA ALA A 51 -19.81 -4.34 -5.35
C ALA A 51 -20.73 -4.69 -4.18
N ARG A 52 -21.46 -5.82 -4.35
CA ARG A 52 -22.34 -6.41 -3.34
C ARG A 52 -21.92 -7.87 -3.11
N PRO A 53 -20.78 -8.12 -2.42
CA PRO A 53 -20.17 -9.44 -2.33
C PRO A 53 -21.03 -10.47 -1.58
N ASP A 54 -21.95 -10.01 -0.71
CA ASP A 54 -22.91 -10.87 -0.02
C ASP A 54 -24.02 -11.40 -0.97
N GLU A 55 -24.35 -10.64 -2.03
CA GLU A 55 -25.32 -11.06 -3.03
C GLU A 55 -24.65 -11.93 -4.12
N ALA A 56 -23.60 -11.41 -4.73
CA ALA A 56 -22.85 -12.11 -5.77
C ALA A 56 -21.39 -11.65 -5.79
N ARG A 57 -20.46 -12.61 -5.77
CA ARG A 57 -19.03 -12.36 -5.68
C ARG A 57 -18.26 -13.03 -6.81
N VAL A 58 -17.35 -12.28 -7.45
CA VAL A 58 -16.35 -12.83 -8.37
C VAL A 58 -15.34 -13.64 -7.56
N THR A 59 -15.08 -14.87 -7.98
CA THR A 59 -14.13 -15.80 -7.34
C THR A 59 -12.95 -16.18 -8.24
N HIS A 60 -13.12 -16.00 -9.56
CA HIS A 60 -12.07 -16.23 -10.53
C HIS A 60 -12.27 -15.32 -11.76
N VAL A 61 -11.14 -14.87 -12.33
CA VAL A 61 -11.10 -14.09 -13.57
C VAL A 61 -10.20 -14.81 -14.57
N ASP A 62 -10.69 -15.11 -15.79
CA ASP A 62 -9.88 -15.51 -16.94
C ASP A 62 -9.80 -14.32 -17.90
N LEU A 63 -8.60 -13.83 -18.16
CA LEU A 63 -8.32 -12.70 -19.04
C LEU A 63 -7.78 -13.21 -20.39
N ARG A 64 -8.35 -12.75 -21.51
CA ARG A 64 -7.83 -12.97 -22.85
C ARG A 64 -7.68 -11.63 -23.54
N LEU A 65 -6.47 -11.06 -23.52
CA LEU A 65 -6.23 -9.68 -23.92
C LEU A 65 -5.11 -9.59 -24.97
N THR A 66 -5.32 -8.71 -25.93
CA THR A 66 -4.30 -8.29 -26.89
C THR A 66 -3.86 -6.87 -26.56
N VAL A 67 -2.55 -6.66 -26.54
CA VAL A 67 -1.90 -5.38 -26.26
C VAL A 67 -1.63 -4.66 -27.57
N ASP A 68 -2.21 -3.47 -27.75
CA ASP A 68 -1.98 -2.62 -28.90
C ASP A 68 -1.30 -1.29 -28.48
N PHE A 69 -0.02 -1.15 -28.79
CA PHE A 69 0.76 0.06 -28.50
C PHE A 69 0.39 1.24 -29.42
N ALA A 70 -0.15 0.98 -30.60
CA ALA A 70 -0.50 2.05 -31.53
C ALA A 70 -1.75 2.80 -31.07
N THR A 71 -2.74 2.07 -30.59
CA THR A 71 -3.99 2.63 -30.03
C THR A 71 -3.91 2.86 -28.52
N ARG A 72 -2.88 2.33 -27.83
CA ARG A 72 -2.73 2.30 -26.37
C ARG A 72 -3.92 1.65 -25.68
N THR A 73 -4.32 0.47 -26.15
CA THR A 73 -5.48 -0.26 -25.62
C THR A 73 -5.15 -1.71 -25.34
N LEU A 74 -5.87 -2.26 -24.35
CA LEU A 74 -6.05 -3.70 -24.17
C LEU A 74 -7.44 -4.05 -24.66
N ALA A 75 -7.54 -5.03 -25.54
CA ALA A 75 -8.82 -5.47 -26.12
C ALA A 75 -8.98 -6.99 -25.96
N GLY A 76 -10.18 -7.44 -25.62
CA GLY A 76 -10.50 -8.85 -25.48
C GLY A 76 -11.64 -9.14 -24.51
N THR A 77 -11.47 -10.17 -23.68
CA THR A 77 -12.52 -10.65 -22.78
C THR A 77 -12.00 -10.87 -21.36
N ALA A 78 -12.89 -10.65 -20.38
CA ALA A 78 -12.80 -11.15 -19.02
C ALA A 78 -13.93 -12.14 -18.78
N THR A 79 -13.57 -13.40 -18.49
CA THR A 79 -14.54 -14.41 -18.07
C THR A 79 -14.54 -14.48 -16.56
N LEU A 80 -15.68 -14.18 -15.93
CA LEU A 80 -15.82 -14.08 -14.47
C LEU A 80 -16.62 -15.25 -13.93
N THR A 81 -16.04 -16.01 -13.00
CA THR A 81 -16.78 -17.04 -12.24
C THR A 81 -17.42 -16.39 -11.03
N ILE A 82 -18.73 -16.57 -10.88
CA ILE A 82 -19.56 -15.91 -9.88
C ILE A 82 -20.04 -16.92 -8.84
N ARG A 83 -19.76 -16.64 -7.57
CA ARG A 83 -20.43 -17.26 -6.43
C ARG A 83 -21.59 -16.38 -6.03
N ARG A 84 -22.82 -16.89 -6.11
CA ARG A 84 -24.06 -16.15 -5.80
C ARG A 84 -24.73 -16.69 -4.54
N ALA A 85 -25.30 -15.80 -3.74
CA ALA A 85 -26.19 -16.17 -2.65
C ALA A 85 -27.55 -16.63 -3.19
N PRO A 86 -28.30 -17.44 -2.43
CA PRO A 86 -29.66 -17.82 -2.82
C PRO A 86 -30.53 -16.58 -3.09
N GLY A 87 -31.19 -16.56 -4.25
CA GLY A 87 -32.09 -15.46 -4.64
C GLY A 87 -31.39 -14.23 -5.26
N ALA A 88 -30.08 -14.15 -5.28
CA ALA A 88 -29.38 -13.07 -5.96
C ALA A 88 -29.68 -13.09 -7.47
N LYS A 89 -30.02 -11.93 -8.05
CA LYS A 89 -30.47 -11.78 -9.45
C LYS A 89 -29.46 -11.02 -10.32
N SER A 90 -28.42 -10.47 -9.74
CA SER A 90 -27.38 -9.72 -10.47
C SER A 90 -26.03 -9.79 -9.77
N VAL A 91 -24.98 -9.54 -10.53
CA VAL A 91 -23.64 -9.17 -10.01
C VAL A 91 -23.37 -7.72 -10.39
N VAL A 92 -22.76 -6.97 -9.47
CA VAL A 92 -22.35 -5.59 -9.71
C VAL A 92 -20.82 -5.54 -9.77
N LEU A 93 -20.31 -5.01 -10.87
CA LEU A 93 -18.89 -4.77 -11.11
C LEU A 93 -18.59 -3.28 -11.08
N ASP A 94 -17.37 -2.94 -10.72
CA ASP A 94 -16.81 -1.61 -10.85
C ASP A 94 -16.14 -1.45 -12.22
N THR A 95 -16.38 -0.33 -12.89
CA THR A 95 -15.76 0.01 -14.19
C THR A 95 -15.46 1.51 -14.24
N ARG A 96 -14.37 1.90 -14.91
CA ARG A 96 -14.08 3.30 -15.21
C ARG A 96 -13.39 3.40 -16.57
N GLY A 97 -14.05 4.06 -17.54
CA GLY A 97 -13.52 4.26 -18.90
C GLY A 97 -13.50 3.01 -19.80
N LEU A 98 -14.06 1.86 -19.37
CA LEU A 98 -14.13 0.66 -20.20
C LEU A 98 -15.24 0.76 -21.24
N THR A 99 -14.92 0.45 -22.51
CA THR A 99 -15.91 0.25 -23.57
C THR A 99 -16.31 -1.23 -23.59
N VAL A 100 -17.45 -1.54 -22.95
CA VAL A 100 -18.01 -2.89 -22.93
C VAL A 100 -18.91 -3.07 -24.15
N SER A 101 -18.53 -3.96 -25.06
CA SER A 101 -19.22 -4.26 -26.32
C SER A 101 -20.30 -5.34 -26.20
N GLY A 102 -20.19 -6.22 -25.19
CA GLY A 102 -21.16 -7.27 -24.93
C GLY A 102 -20.90 -8.01 -23.63
N VAL A 103 -21.97 -8.56 -23.06
CA VAL A 103 -21.90 -9.48 -21.91
C VAL A 103 -22.76 -10.69 -22.20
N THR A 104 -22.16 -11.88 -22.08
CA THR A 104 -22.85 -13.16 -22.32
C THR A 104 -22.65 -14.11 -21.15
N SER A 105 -23.48 -15.10 -21.00
CA SER A 105 -23.22 -16.29 -20.19
C SER A 105 -22.21 -17.21 -20.91
N ALA A 106 -21.72 -18.23 -20.21
CA ALA A 106 -20.72 -19.18 -20.76
C ALA A 106 -21.19 -19.92 -22.02
N ASP A 107 -22.51 -20.14 -22.19
CA ASP A 107 -23.13 -20.75 -23.35
C ASP A 107 -23.39 -19.76 -24.51
N GLY A 108 -22.99 -18.49 -24.36
CA GLY A 108 -23.09 -17.44 -25.35
C GLY A 108 -24.39 -16.65 -25.34
N ALA A 109 -25.35 -16.92 -24.43
CA ALA A 109 -26.59 -16.15 -24.35
C ALA A 109 -26.30 -14.72 -23.83
N SER A 110 -26.88 -13.70 -24.52
CA SER A 110 -26.71 -12.30 -24.10
C SER A 110 -27.37 -12.03 -22.76
N LEU A 111 -26.69 -11.30 -21.89
CA LEU A 111 -27.17 -10.92 -20.58
C LEU A 111 -27.57 -9.43 -20.55
N THR A 112 -28.62 -9.13 -19.78
CA THR A 112 -29.03 -7.73 -19.56
C THR A 112 -28.03 -7.00 -18.69
N VAL A 113 -27.62 -5.83 -19.14
CA VAL A 113 -26.65 -4.98 -18.47
C VAL A 113 -27.28 -3.62 -18.16
N THR A 114 -27.15 -3.16 -16.93
CA THR A 114 -27.55 -1.82 -16.50
C THR A 114 -26.33 -1.05 -15.99
N ARG A 115 -26.16 0.18 -16.46
CA ARG A 115 -25.09 1.08 -16.01
C ARG A 115 -25.64 2.04 -14.96
N GLY A 116 -24.94 2.20 -13.85
CA GLY A 116 -25.24 3.18 -12.82
C GLY A 116 -24.87 4.60 -13.25
N THR A 117 -25.10 5.57 -12.39
CA THR A 117 -24.61 6.94 -12.57
C THR A 117 -23.08 6.94 -12.47
N ALA A 118 -22.43 7.70 -13.35
CA ALA A 118 -20.98 7.86 -13.30
C ALA A 118 -20.55 8.74 -12.11
N ASP A 119 -19.50 8.33 -11.43
CA ASP A 119 -18.86 9.05 -10.36
C ASP A 119 -17.40 9.35 -10.76
N PRO A 120 -16.87 10.56 -10.50
CA PRO A 120 -15.52 10.95 -10.93
C PRO A 120 -14.40 10.14 -10.26
N ILE A 121 -14.62 9.64 -9.04
CA ILE A 121 -13.67 8.84 -8.27
C ILE A 121 -13.92 7.34 -8.49
N LEU A 122 -15.16 6.92 -8.24
CA LEU A 122 -15.53 5.50 -8.23
C LEU A 122 -15.75 4.92 -9.64
N GLY A 123 -15.92 5.75 -10.65
CA GLY A 123 -16.29 5.31 -12.00
C GLY A 123 -17.78 5.00 -12.12
N GLN A 124 -18.15 3.81 -12.62
CA GLN A 124 -19.54 3.46 -12.90
C GLN A 124 -19.82 2.01 -12.53
N ALA A 125 -20.93 1.78 -11.83
CA ALA A 125 -21.43 0.44 -11.58
C ALA A 125 -21.90 -0.21 -12.89
N LEU A 126 -21.50 -1.46 -13.12
CA LEU A 126 -21.99 -2.32 -14.19
C LEU A 126 -22.79 -3.47 -13.56
N SER A 127 -24.10 -3.36 -13.52
CA SER A 127 -24.98 -4.40 -12.99
C SER A 127 -25.37 -5.37 -14.11
N ILE A 128 -25.06 -6.65 -13.94
CA ILE A 128 -25.29 -7.70 -14.91
C ILE A 128 -26.31 -8.67 -14.33
N ALA A 129 -27.41 -8.87 -15.04
CA ALA A 129 -28.46 -9.83 -14.65
C ALA A 129 -27.90 -11.26 -14.67
N LEU A 130 -28.23 -12.03 -13.64
CA LEU A 130 -27.86 -13.44 -13.50
C LEU A 130 -29.15 -14.31 -13.55
N PRO A 131 -29.57 -14.80 -14.71
CA PRO A 131 -30.59 -15.83 -14.81
C PRO A 131 -30.26 -17.07 -13.97
N ASP A 132 -31.26 -17.88 -13.68
CA ASP A 132 -31.04 -19.08 -12.88
C ASP A 132 -30.06 -20.03 -13.59
N GLY A 133 -29.12 -20.59 -12.83
CA GLY A 133 -28.06 -21.47 -13.35
C GLY A 133 -26.84 -20.76 -13.91
N VAL A 134 -26.88 -19.44 -14.16
CA VAL A 134 -25.69 -18.70 -14.64
C VAL A 134 -24.72 -18.46 -13.46
N THR A 135 -23.54 -19.07 -13.57
CA THR A 135 -22.42 -18.93 -12.60
C THR A 135 -21.15 -18.38 -13.26
N GLN A 136 -21.16 -18.18 -14.57
CA GLN A 136 -20.03 -17.65 -15.32
C GLN A 136 -20.53 -16.65 -16.38
N ILE A 137 -19.87 -15.51 -16.47
CA ILE A 137 -20.17 -14.45 -17.43
C ILE A 137 -18.91 -14.08 -18.20
N VAL A 138 -19.08 -13.72 -19.47
CA VAL A 138 -18.02 -13.25 -20.37
C VAL A 138 -18.29 -11.78 -20.69
N VAL A 139 -17.36 -10.90 -20.33
CA VAL A 139 -17.42 -9.48 -20.66
C VAL A 139 -16.42 -9.20 -21.78
N ALA A 140 -16.91 -8.80 -22.95
CA ALA A 140 -16.10 -8.34 -24.07
C ALA A 140 -15.89 -6.82 -23.96
N TYR A 141 -14.63 -6.36 -23.98
CA TYR A 141 -14.33 -4.95 -23.73
C TYR A 141 -13.02 -4.48 -24.34
N VAL A 142 -12.86 -3.15 -24.33
CA VAL A 142 -11.61 -2.44 -24.68
C VAL A 142 -11.36 -1.38 -23.60
N THR A 143 -10.10 -1.22 -23.19
CA THR A 143 -9.69 -0.14 -22.27
C THR A 143 -9.63 1.20 -22.98
N ALA A 144 -9.77 2.31 -22.22
CA ALA A 144 -9.47 3.63 -22.75
C ALA A 144 -7.94 3.80 -22.97
N PRO A 145 -7.51 4.62 -23.95
CA PRO A 145 -6.09 4.92 -24.16
C PRO A 145 -5.42 5.64 -22.99
N ASP A 146 -6.21 6.32 -22.17
CA ASP A 146 -5.83 7.06 -20.95
C ASP A 146 -6.29 6.36 -19.66
N ALA A 147 -6.54 5.04 -19.72
CA ALA A 147 -6.89 4.24 -18.55
C ALA A 147 -5.87 4.47 -17.41
N ALA A 148 -6.34 4.94 -16.26
CA ALA A 148 -5.47 5.43 -15.19
C ALA A 148 -4.51 4.36 -14.63
N ALA A 149 -4.89 3.09 -14.67
CA ALA A 149 -4.01 1.98 -14.28
C ALA A 149 -2.89 1.69 -15.30
N LEU A 150 -3.01 2.12 -16.56
CA LEU A 150 -2.12 1.70 -17.64
C LEU A 150 -1.15 2.82 -18.04
N GLN A 151 0.15 2.56 -17.90
CA GLN A 151 1.19 3.49 -18.33
C GLN A 151 1.84 2.98 -19.61
N TRP A 152 1.62 3.70 -20.70
CA TRP A 152 2.19 3.43 -22.03
C TRP A 152 3.41 4.31 -22.26
N LEU A 153 4.58 3.69 -22.43
CA LEU A 153 5.84 4.38 -22.64
C LEU A 153 6.30 4.22 -24.10
N ALA A 154 6.67 5.33 -24.69
CA ALA A 154 7.36 5.32 -25.98
C ALA A 154 8.80 4.75 -25.80
N PRO A 155 9.44 4.25 -26.88
CA PRO A 155 10.81 3.75 -26.80
C PRO A 155 11.80 4.72 -26.14
N SER A 156 11.66 6.03 -26.42
CA SER A 156 12.51 7.07 -25.80
C SER A 156 12.39 7.22 -24.28
N GLN A 157 11.38 6.61 -23.68
CA GLN A 157 11.10 6.64 -22.23
C GLN A 157 11.58 5.36 -21.52
N THR A 158 12.15 4.41 -22.26
CA THR A 158 12.67 3.14 -21.75
C THR A 158 14.19 3.17 -21.67
N ALA A 159 14.79 2.33 -20.84
CA ALA A 159 16.24 2.30 -20.66
C ALA A 159 16.99 1.86 -21.94
N GLY A 160 16.38 0.96 -22.74
CA GLY A 160 16.93 0.49 -24.00
C GLY A 160 16.75 1.45 -25.17
N GLY A 161 15.77 2.34 -25.13
CA GLY A 161 15.51 3.32 -26.18
C GLY A 161 14.98 2.75 -27.51
N VAL A 162 14.67 1.44 -27.57
CA VAL A 162 14.33 0.73 -28.83
C VAL A 162 12.89 0.26 -28.86
N HIS A 163 12.41 -0.31 -27.76
CA HIS A 163 11.10 -0.92 -27.66
C HIS A 163 10.17 -0.12 -26.75
N PRO A 164 8.85 -0.09 -27.02
CA PRO A 164 7.88 0.52 -26.10
C PRO A 164 7.71 -0.34 -24.85
N TYR A 165 7.09 0.24 -23.82
CA TYR A 165 6.81 -0.45 -22.56
C TYR A 165 5.39 -0.14 -22.10
N LEU A 166 4.74 -1.12 -21.46
CA LEU A 166 3.47 -0.98 -20.78
C LEU A 166 3.60 -1.57 -19.37
N TYR A 167 3.03 -0.91 -18.37
CA TYR A 167 2.78 -1.52 -17.06
C TYR A 167 1.44 -1.08 -16.48
N SER A 168 0.91 -1.89 -15.57
CA SER A 168 -0.29 -1.56 -14.81
C SER A 168 0.05 -1.20 -13.35
N GLN A 169 -0.78 -0.33 -12.77
CA GLN A 169 -0.80 0.00 -11.34
C GLN A 169 -2.26 0.00 -10.87
N GLY A 170 -2.65 -1.02 -10.12
CA GLY A 170 -4.04 -1.25 -9.70
C GLY A 170 -4.45 -0.51 -8.42
N GLU A 171 -3.51 -0.29 -7.51
CA GLU A 171 -3.76 0.35 -6.22
C GLU A 171 -4.04 1.87 -6.40
N ALA A 172 -4.96 2.42 -5.63
CA ALA A 172 -5.90 1.76 -4.73
C ALA A 172 -7.09 1.10 -5.47
N ILE A 173 -7.79 1.83 -6.36
CA ILE A 173 -9.02 1.42 -7.07
C ILE A 173 -8.92 1.63 -8.59
N LEU A 174 -7.73 1.45 -9.14
CA LEU A 174 -7.48 1.67 -10.57
C LEU A 174 -7.65 0.40 -11.41
N THR A 175 -7.76 -0.79 -10.80
CA THR A 175 -7.97 -2.05 -11.54
C THR A 175 -9.23 -1.99 -12.39
N ARG A 176 -10.29 -1.34 -11.93
CA ARG A 176 -11.54 -1.09 -12.67
C ARG A 176 -11.37 -0.31 -13.98
N THR A 177 -10.19 0.28 -14.22
CA THR A 177 -9.90 1.01 -15.45
C THR A 177 -9.37 0.11 -16.56
N TRP A 178 -8.97 -1.15 -16.23
CA TRP A 178 -8.45 -2.09 -17.20
C TRP A 178 -9.04 -3.51 -17.12
N ILE A 179 -9.66 -3.87 -15.98
CA ILE A 179 -10.41 -5.11 -15.79
C ILE A 179 -11.80 -4.78 -15.24
N PRO A 180 -12.91 -5.21 -15.86
CA PRO A 180 -14.23 -5.12 -15.25
C PRO A 180 -14.30 -6.13 -14.09
N THR A 181 -14.29 -5.66 -12.84
CA THR A 181 -14.18 -6.51 -11.63
C THR A 181 -14.88 -5.88 -10.43
N GLN A 182 -14.91 -6.57 -9.31
CA GLN A 182 -15.30 -6.02 -8.00
C GLN A 182 -14.06 -5.47 -7.32
N ASP A 183 -13.75 -4.19 -7.58
CA ASP A 183 -12.47 -3.56 -7.25
C ASP A 183 -12.43 -3.04 -5.80
N SER A 184 -12.30 -3.98 -4.87
CA SER A 184 -12.22 -3.76 -3.42
C SER A 184 -11.14 -4.63 -2.80
N PRO A 185 -10.36 -4.14 -1.82
CA PRO A 185 -9.35 -4.94 -1.12
C PRO A 185 -9.98 -6.06 -0.28
N GLY A 186 -11.26 -5.92 0.09
CA GLY A 186 -12.03 -6.93 0.81
C GLY A 186 -12.47 -8.12 -0.05
N ILE A 187 -12.36 -8.06 -1.38
CA ILE A 187 -12.85 -9.09 -2.30
C ILE A 187 -11.65 -9.77 -2.98
N ARG A 188 -11.50 -11.07 -2.72
CA ARG A 188 -10.37 -11.86 -3.22
C ARG A 188 -10.80 -12.84 -4.30
N GLN A 189 -9.98 -12.97 -5.34
CA GLN A 189 -10.22 -13.82 -6.50
C GLN A 189 -8.92 -14.45 -7.01
N THR A 190 -8.99 -15.64 -7.59
CA THR A 190 -7.91 -16.24 -8.37
C THR A 190 -7.96 -15.73 -9.81
N TYR A 191 -6.90 -15.92 -10.59
CA TYR A 191 -6.97 -15.58 -12.00
C TYR A 191 -6.10 -16.45 -12.90
N THR A 192 -6.51 -16.51 -14.17
CA THR A 192 -5.72 -16.96 -15.32
C THR A 192 -5.68 -15.85 -16.34
N ALA A 193 -4.63 -15.79 -17.15
CA ALA A 193 -4.52 -14.79 -18.20
C ALA A 193 -3.79 -15.32 -19.43
N HIS A 194 -4.26 -14.90 -20.62
CA HIS A 194 -3.68 -15.15 -21.92
C HIS A 194 -3.41 -13.79 -22.57
N ILE A 195 -2.17 -13.34 -22.53
CA ILE A 195 -1.77 -11.99 -22.96
C ILE A 195 -1.00 -12.08 -24.27
N THR A 196 -1.58 -11.55 -25.34
CA THR A 196 -0.92 -11.46 -26.65
C THR A 196 -0.26 -10.11 -26.83
N VAL A 197 1.04 -10.11 -27.16
CA VAL A 197 1.88 -8.92 -27.29
C VAL A 197 2.65 -8.94 -28.62
N PRO A 198 3.21 -7.80 -29.10
CA PRO A 198 4.12 -7.77 -30.25
C PRO A 198 5.28 -8.76 -30.06
N ARG A 199 5.72 -9.41 -31.15
CA ARG A 199 6.70 -10.52 -31.10
C ARG A 199 8.02 -10.18 -30.40
N ALA A 200 8.48 -8.93 -30.49
CA ALA A 200 9.73 -8.50 -29.87
C ALA A 200 9.64 -8.32 -28.35
N LEU A 201 8.42 -8.36 -27.76
CA LEU A 201 8.18 -8.04 -26.36
C LEU A 201 7.85 -9.30 -25.55
N ARG A 202 8.11 -9.20 -24.24
CA ARG A 202 7.71 -10.18 -23.22
C ARG A 202 6.61 -9.60 -22.35
N ALA A 203 5.61 -10.42 -22.02
CA ALA A 203 4.65 -10.11 -20.97
C ALA A 203 5.07 -10.78 -19.65
N LEU A 204 4.84 -10.10 -18.53
CA LEU A 204 4.96 -10.60 -17.17
C LEU A 204 3.69 -10.24 -16.40
N MET A 205 3.27 -11.11 -15.48
CA MET A 205 2.17 -10.84 -14.57
C MET A 205 2.51 -11.31 -13.15
N SER A 206 1.77 -10.80 -12.17
CA SER A 206 1.83 -11.22 -10.75
C SER A 206 1.31 -12.65 -10.54
N ALA A 207 1.79 -13.61 -11.33
CA ALA A 207 1.32 -14.99 -11.39
C ALA A 207 2.44 -15.97 -11.78
N GLU A 208 2.12 -17.25 -11.75
CA GLU A 208 2.98 -18.29 -12.36
C GLU A 208 2.93 -18.14 -13.88
N SER A 209 4.10 -18.00 -14.52
CA SER A 209 4.20 -18.04 -15.98
C SER A 209 4.20 -19.51 -16.44
N LEU A 210 3.20 -19.87 -17.24
CA LEU A 210 3.06 -21.23 -17.79
C LEU A 210 3.81 -21.37 -19.12
N THR A 211 4.01 -20.26 -19.84
CA THR A 211 4.73 -20.17 -21.11
C THR A 211 5.77 -19.04 -21.05
N PRO A 212 6.90 -19.23 -20.31
CA PRO A 212 7.84 -18.14 -20.02
C PRO A 212 8.47 -17.50 -21.27
N ASP A 213 8.58 -18.24 -22.37
CA ASP A 213 9.06 -17.71 -23.65
C ASP A 213 7.94 -17.26 -24.59
N GLY A 214 6.68 -17.45 -24.19
CA GLY A 214 5.50 -17.19 -25.01
C GLY A 214 5.35 -18.14 -26.19
N VAL A 215 4.16 -18.19 -26.75
CA VAL A 215 3.80 -19.04 -27.91
C VAL A 215 3.56 -18.13 -29.12
N GLU A 216 4.31 -18.34 -30.21
CA GLU A 216 4.16 -17.56 -31.43
C GLU A 216 2.80 -17.82 -32.11
N GLY A 217 2.16 -16.76 -32.59
CA GLY A 217 0.90 -16.80 -33.30
C GLY A 217 0.79 -15.71 -34.37
N PRO A 218 -0.31 -15.70 -35.16
CA PRO A 218 -0.51 -14.69 -36.20
C PRO A 218 -0.55 -13.25 -35.67
N ALA A 219 -1.15 -13.05 -34.48
CA ALA A 219 -1.31 -11.74 -33.85
C ALA A 219 -0.11 -11.28 -33.01
N GLY A 220 0.92 -12.11 -32.85
CA GLY A 220 2.05 -11.81 -31.98
C GLY A 220 2.47 -13.02 -31.17
N ARG A 221 2.96 -12.80 -29.97
CA ARG A 221 3.38 -13.83 -29.01
C ARG A 221 2.47 -13.81 -27.78
N THR A 222 1.89 -14.97 -27.44
CA THR A 222 0.95 -15.12 -26.32
C THR A 222 1.66 -15.75 -25.12
N PHE A 223 1.46 -15.15 -23.96
CA PHE A 223 1.95 -15.62 -22.67
C PHE A 223 0.77 -16.04 -21.80
N ASP A 224 0.90 -17.20 -21.16
CA ASP A 224 -0.12 -17.78 -20.30
C ASP A 224 0.31 -17.71 -18.83
N PHE A 225 -0.61 -17.26 -17.97
CA PHE A 225 -0.38 -17.05 -16.56
C PHE A 225 -1.47 -17.70 -15.70
N ARG A 226 -1.10 -18.05 -14.46
CA ARG A 226 -2.05 -18.61 -13.48
C ARG A 226 -1.65 -18.20 -12.06
N LEU A 227 -2.61 -17.65 -11.30
CA LEU A 227 -2.51 -17.46 -9.86
C LEU A 227 -3.63 -18.22 -9.17
N THR A 228 -3.27 -19.25 -8.40
CA THR A 228 -4.21 -20.13 -7.67
C THR A 228 -4.52 -19.62 -6.27
N GLN A 229 -3.68 -18.77 -5.72
CA GLN A 229 -3.91 -18.09 -4.46
C GLN A 229 -4.86 -16.90 -4.69
N PRO A 230 -5.93 -16.75 -3.87
CA PRO A 230 -6.87 -15.66 -4.05
C PRO A 230 -6.25 -14.33 -3.58
N VAL A 231 -6.37 -13.30 -4.42
CA VAL A 231 -5.85 -11.94 -4.17
C VAL A 231 -6.94 -10.90 -4.44
N PRO A 232 -6.86 -9.71 -3.81
CA PRO A 232 -7.69 -8.57 -4.22
C PRO A 232 -7.29 -8.09 -5.62
N PRO A 233 -8.21 -7.41 -6.34
CA PRO A 233 -7.98 -6.99 -7.72
C PRO A 233 -6.73 -6.12 -7.91
N TYR A 234 -6.42 -5.21 -6.99
CA TYR A 234 -5.30 -4.28 -7.12
C TYR A 234 -3.93 -4.97 -7.24
N LEU A 235 -3.83 -6.23 -6.82
CA LEU A 235 -2.63 -7.06 -6.93
C LEU A 235 -2.50 -7.82 -8.27
N ILE A 236 -3.46 -7.69 -9.18
CA ILE A 236 -3.36 -8.22 -10.56
C ILE A 236 -2.56 -7.22 -11.37
N ALA A 237 -1.31 -7.56 -11.68
CA ALA A 237 -0.40 -6.67 -12.38
C ALA A 237 0.08 -7.24 -13.70
N LEU A 238 0.30 -6.36 -14.67
CA LEU A 238 0.83 -6.64 -16.01
C LEU A 238 2.00 -5.72 -16.31
N ALA A 239 3.07 -6.27 -16.88
CA ALA A 239 4.12 -5.51 -17.53
C ALA A 239 4.46 -6.12 -18.90
N VAL A 240 4.71 -5.27 -19.90
CA VAL A 240 5.08 -5.68 -21.25
C VAL A 240 6.23 -4.82 -21.73
N GLY A 241 7.36 -5.44 -22.09
CA GLY A 241 8.55 -4.72 -22.51
C GLY A 241 9.64 -5.64 -23.07
N ASP A 242 10.79 -5.06 -23.40
CA ASP A 242 12.01 -5.82 -23.66
C ASP A 242 12.66 -6.17 -22.31
N LEU A 243 12.40 -7.39 -21.84
CA LEU A 243 12.71 -7.81 -20.47
C LEU A 243 13.63 -9.03 -20.44
N ALA A 244 14.77 -8.87 -19.77
CA ALA A 244 15.73 -9.92 -19.43
C ALA A 244 15.54 -10.40 -17.98
N PHE A 245 16.03 -11.58 -17.66
CA PHE A 245 15.96 -12.19 -16.33
C PHE A 245 17.35 -12.58 -15.82
N ARG A 246 17.56 -12.42 -14.50
CA ARG A 246 18.71 -12.99 -13.78
C ARG A 246 18.24 -13.70 -12.52
N PRO A 247 18.62 -14.97 -12.29
CA PRO A 247 18.36 -15.64 -11.03
C PRO A 247 19.22 -15.03 -9.92
N LEU A 248 18.65 -14.92 -8.70
CA LEU A 248 19.35 -14.43 -7.50
C LEU A 248 19.48 -15.52 -6.45
N GLY A 249 18.53 -16.46 -6.41
CA GLY A 249 18.50 -17.58 -5.48
C GLY A 249 17.60 -18.71 -6.00
N PRO A 250 17.36 -19.76 -5.20
CA PRO A 250 16.54 -20.90 -5.62
C PRO A 250 15.12 -20.52 -6.06
N ARG A 251 14.54 -19.50 -5.43
CA ARG A 251 13.17 -19.04 -5.68
C ARG A 251 13.06 -17.54 -5.92
N THR A 252 14.19 -16.85 -6.05
CA THR A 252 14.25 -15.40 -6.28
C THR A 252 14.95 -15.08 -7.59
N GLY A 253 14.58 -13.98 -8.21
CA GLY A 253 15.17 -13.46 -9.43
C GLY A 253 14.82 -12.01 -9.68
N VAL A 254 15.45 -11.43 -10.70
CA VAL A 254 15.16 -10.06 -11.12
C VAL A 254 14.93 -9.99 -12.63
N TYR A 255 13.86 -9.29 -13.00
CA TYR A 255 13.58 -8.85 -14.35
C TYR A 255 13.90 -7.37 -14.48
N ALA A 256 14.44 -6.98 -15.60
CA ALA A 256 14.63 -5.59 -16.01
C ALA A 256 14.88 -5.51 -17.52
N GLU A 257 14.91 -4.30 -18.06
CA GLU A 257 15.43 -4.09 -19.42
C GLU A 257 16.91 -4.53 -19.51
N PRO A 258 17.37 -5.06 -20.65
CA PRO A 258 18.71 -5.68 -20.78
C PRO A 258 19.88 -4.80 -20.30
N SER A 259 19.79 -3.47 -20.47
CA SER A 259 20.82 -2.52 -20.02
C SER A 259 20.86 -2.32 -18.50
N VAL A 260 19.85 -2.78 -17.75
CA VAL A 260 19.67 -2.55 -16.30
C VAL A 260 19.81 -3.83 -15.50
N VAL A 261 19.48 -4.99 -16.07
CA VAL A 261 19.29 -6.25 -15.34
C VAL A 261 20.55 -6.71 -14.57
N ASP A 262 21.75 -6.51 -15.08
CA ASP A 262 22.98 -6.96 -14.39
C ASP A 262 23.31 -6.07 -13.19
N VAL A 263 23.03 -4.76 -13.28
CA VAL A 263 23.17 -3.84 -12.16
C VAL A 263 22.14 -4.19 -11.08
N ALA A 264 20.90 -4.47 -11.47
CA ALA A 264 19.85 -4.88 -10.55
C ALA A 264 20.17 -6.20 -9.86
N ALA A 265 20.70 -7.19 -10.58
CA ALA A 265 21.11 -8.45 -10.00
C ALA A 265 22.23 -8.30 -8.95
N SER A 266 23.19 -7.40 -9.18
CA SER A 266 24.23 -7.07 -8.21
C SER A 266 23.69 -6.37 -6.97
N GLU A 267 22.75 -5.42 -7.15
CA GLU A 267 22.14 -4.66 -6.06
C GLU A 267 21.28 -5.55 -5.17
N PHE A 268 20.57 -6.53 -5.75
CA PHE A 268 19.58 -7.38 -5.06
C PHE A 268 20.14 -8.75 -4.64
N ALA A 269 21.46 -8.93 -4.60
CA ALA A 269 22.10 -10.21 -4.36
C ALA A 269 21.72 -10.89 -3.02
N GLU A 270 21.27 -10.11 -2.02
CA GLU A 270 20.85 -10.64 -0.71
C GLU A 270 19.34 -10.93 -0.59
N LEU A 271 18.59 -10.84 -1.69
CA LEU A 271 17.12 -11.00 -1.68
C LEU A 271 16.67 -12.32 -1.09
N GLU A 272 17.33 -13.44 -1.42
CA GLU A 272 16.98 -14.76 -0.85
C GLU A 272 17.21 -14.81 0.67
N GLN A 273 18.22 -14.09 1.19
CA GLN A 273 18.46 -14.00 2.64
C GLN A 273 17.34 -13.23 3.34
N MET A 274 16.80 -12.19 2.70
CA MET A 274 15.64 -11.46 3.20
C MET A 274 14.40 -12.36 3.26
N VAL A 275 14.17 -13.21 2.24
CA VAL A 275 13.06 -14.17 2.25
C VAL A 275 13.20 -15.16 3.42
N VAL A 276 14.40 -15.69 3.66
CA VAL A 276 14.67 -16.60 4.79
C VAL A 276 14.42 -15.90 6.13
N ALA A 277 14.86 -14.65 6.27
CA ALA A 277 14.64 -13.85 7.49
C ALA A 277 13.14 -13.60 7.75
N ALA A 278 12.38 -13.25 6.70
CA ALA A 278 10.93 -13.04 6.79
C ALA A 278 10.18 -14.33 7.17
N GLU A 279 10.56 -15.47 6.58
CA GLU A 279 9.99 -16.79 6.93
C GLU A 279 10.29 -17.20 8.37
N ALA A 280 11.48 -16.89 8.86
CA ALA A 280 11.83 -17.13 10.25
C ALA A 280 10.93 -16.34 11.22
N LEU A 281 10.46 -15.17 10.84
CA LEU A 281 9.56 -14.33 11.63
C LEU A 281 8.08 -14.70 11.45
N LEU A 282 7.59 -14.80 10.21
CA LEU A 282 6.16 -14.81 9.88
C LEU A 282 5.63 -16.19 9.41
N GLY A 283 6.51 -17.19 9.26
CA GLY A 283 6.14 -18.48 8.70
C GLY A 283 6.36 -18.58 7.18
N PRO A 284 6.00 -19.70 6.53
CA PRO A 284 6.44 -20.01 5.17
C PRO A 284 5.91 -19.01 4.12
N TYR A 285 6.74 -18.67 3.15
CA TYR A 285 6.36 -17.92 1.96
C TYR A 285 5.42 -18.77 1.09
N ARG A 286 4.20 -18.29 0.84
CA ARG A 286 3.11 -19.10 0.24
C ARG A 286 2.86 -18.82 -1.23
N TRP A 287 3.69 -18.01 -1.88
CA TRP A 287 3.49 -17.57 -3.26
C TRP A 287 4.36 -18.31 -4.29
N GLY A 288 5.22 -19.23 -3.86
CA GLY A 288 6.13 -20.01 -4.71
C GLY A 288 7.43 -19.26 -4.99
N ARG A 289 7.53 -18.48 -6.07
CA ARG A 289 8.68 -17.62 -6.38
C ARG A 289 8.44 -16.19 -5.92
N TYR A 290 9.51 -15.50 -5.57
CA TYR A 290 9.54 -14.05 -5.34
C TYR A 290 10.53 -13.42 -6.32
N ASP A 291 10.03 -12.87 -7.41
CA ASP A 291 10.82 -12.17 -8.40
C ASP A 291 10.54 -10.66 -8.32
N VAL A 292 11.52 -9.86 -8.67
CA VAL A 292 11.45 -8.40 -8.69
C VAL A 292 11.54 -7.90 -10.12
N LEU A 293 10.70 -6.95 -10.52
CA LEU A 293 10.80 -6.25 -11.79
C LEU A 293 11.23 -4.81 -11.54
N VAL A 294 12.41 -4.44 -12.03
CA VAL A 294 12.84 -3.04 -12.05
C VAL A 294 12.07 -2.31 -13.13
N MET A 295 11.29 -1.34 -12.72
CA MET A 295 10.38 -0.58 -13.56
C MET A 295 11.10 0.54 -14.33
N PRO A 296 10.46 1.07 -15.39
CA PRO A 296 10.94 2.29 -16.04
C PRO A 296 10.94 3.50 -15.09
N PRO A 297 11.72 4.55 -15.40
CA PRO A 297 11.84 5.74 -14.54
C PRO A 297 10.52 6.46 -14.21
N SER A 298 9.50 6.33 -15.05
CA SER A 298 8.18 6.94 -14.84
C SER A 298 7.36 6.30 -13.71
N PHE A 299 7.77 5.17 -13.15
CA PHE A 299 7.05 4.49 -12.09
C PHE A 299 6.88 5.42 -10.87
N PRO A 300 5.61 5.64 -10.39
CA PRO A 300 5.33 6.74 -9.45
C PRO A 300 5.64 6.41 -7.99
N PHE A 301 5.76 5.12 -7.65
CA PHE A 301 5.96 4.64 -6.29
C PHE A 301 7.41 4.19 -6.03
N GLY A 302 7.69 3.74 -4.82
CA GLY A 302 8.93 3.05 -4.47
C GLY A 302 8.93 1.64 -5.02
N GLY A 303 7.93 0.88 -4.60
CA GLY A 303 7.61 -0.44 -5.05
C GLY A 303 6.12 -0.65 -5.21
N MET A 304 5.74 -1.88 -5.52
CA MET A 304 4.39 -2.39 -5.51
C MET A 304 4.44 -3.90 -5.27
N GLU A 305 3.75 -4.34 -4.26
CA GLU A 305 3.81 -5.67 -3.65
C GLU A 305 3.13 -6.78 -4.45
N ASN A 306 3.00 -6.66 -5.74
CA ASN A 306 2.34 -7.67 -6.56
C ASN A 306 2.89 -9.08 -6.26
N PRO A 307 2.06 -10.07 -5.87
CA PRO A 307 2.55 -11.38 -5.48
C PRO A 307 3.34 -12.04 -6.61
N ARG A 308 4.45 -12.71 -6.27
CA ARG A 308 5.37 -13.37 -7.19
C ARG A 308 6.20 -12.44 -8.08
N LEU A 309 5.79 -11.16 -8.26
CA LEU A 309 6.45 -10.18 -9.15
C LEU A 309 6.32 -8.77 -8.58
N THR A 310 7.09 -8.46 -7.56
CA THR A 310 7.19 -7.11 -7.01
C THR A 310 7.71 -6.15 -8.08
N PHE A 311 7.03 -5.00 -8.25
CA PHE A 311 7.57 -3.90 -9.05
C PHE A 311 8.42 -2.99 -8.17
N THR A 312 9.56 -2.51 -8.67
CA THR A 312 10.40 -1.56 -7.95
C THR A 312 10.92 -0.45 -8.84
N THR A 313 11.06 0.74 -8.26
CA THR A 313 11.63 1.90 -8.95
C THR A 313 13.11 1.68 -9.28
N PRO A 314 13.62 2.16 -10.43
CA PRO A 314 15.04 2.12 -10.71
C PRO A 314 15.87 3.04 -9.81
N THR A 315 15.23 3.95 -9.05
CA THR A 315 15.92 4.84 -8.10
C THR A 315 16.54 4.10 -6.90
N ILE A 316 16.20 2.81 -6.71
CA ILE A 316 16.80 1.92 -5.70
C ILE A 316 18.23 1.48 -6.09
N LEU A 317 18.58 1.55 -7.37
CA LEU A 317 19.87 1.06 -7.89
C LEU A 317 21.00 2.05 -7.57
N ALA A 318 21.32 2.21 -6.29
CA ALA A 318 22.36 3.10 -5.79
C ALA A 318 23.79 2.55 -6.01
N ARG A 319 23.93 1.28 -6.38
CA ARG A 319 25.19 0.52 -6.58
C ARG A 319 26.02 0.30 -5.32
N ASP A 320 25.40 0.44 -4.17
CA ASP A 320 26.03 0.24 -2.84
C ASP A 320 25.11 -0.50 -1.86
N ARG A 321 23.98 -0.99 -2.33
CA ARG A 321 22.92 -1.70 -1.55
C ARG A 321 22.38 -0.86 -0.38
N SER A 322 22.51 0.44 -0.46
CA SER A 322 22.06 1.32 0.62
C SER A 322 20.55 1.50 0.67
N LEU A 323 19.85 1.22 -0.44
CA LEU A 323 18.39 1.43 -0.56
C LEU A 323 17.57 0.13 -0.59
N VAL A 324 18.18 -1.00 -0.24
CA VAL A 324 17.52 -2.33 -0.31
C VAL A 324 16.48 -2.56 0.79
N SER A 325 16.32 -1.65 1.75
CA SER A 325 15.22 -1.71 2.71
C SER A 325 13.86 -1.69 2.01
N LEU A 326 13.75 -1.00 0.86
CA LEU A 326 12.57 -1.04 0.01
C LEU A 326 12.23 -2.48 -0.44
N LEU A 327 13.23 -3.31 -0.78
CA LEU A 327 12.97 -4.72 -1.12
C LEU A 327 12.49 -5.52 0.09
N ALA A 328 13.01 -5.23 1.28
CA ALA A 328 12.54 -5.84 2.51
C ALA A 328 11.09 -5.45 2.81
N HIS A 329 10.70 -4.20 2.52
CA HIS A 329 9.34 -3.69 2.60
C HIS A 329 8.42 -4.46 1.64
N GLU A 330 8.71 -4.45 0.35
CA GLU A 330 7.89 -5.11 -0.66
C GLU A 330 7.80 -6.64 -0.45
N LEU A 331 8.85 -7.25 0.08
CA LEU A 331 8.84 -8.66 0.45
C LEU A 331 7.91 -8.92 1.65
N ALA A 332 7.92 -8.04 2.66
CA ALA A 332 7.09 -8.17 3.85
C ALA A 332 5.60 -8.15 3.51
N HIS A 333 5.22 -7.43 2.46
CA HIS A 333 3.86 -7.47 1.92
C HIS A 333 3.38 -8.86 1.51
N SER A 334 4.27 -9.81 1.26
CA SER A 334 3.87 -11.19 1.00
C SER A 334 3.06 -11.82 2.15
N TRP A 335 3.16 -11.27 3.36
CA TRP A 335 2.36 -11.65 4.53
C TRP A 335 1.34 -10.56 4.90
N SER A 336 1.77 -9.31 5.03
CA SER A 336 0.89 -8.17 5.31
C SER A 336 0.55 -7.44 4.01
N GLY A 337 -0.71 -7.40 3.61
CA GLY A 337 -1.15 -6.92 2.31
C GLY A 337 -1.61 -8.05 1.38
N ASN A 338 -0.75 -9.01 1.08
CA ASN A 338 -1.07 -10.10 0.17
C ASN A 338 -1.75 -11.29 0.85
N LEU A 339 -1.15 -11.85 1.90
CA LEU A 339 -1.72 -12.99 2.62
C LEU A 339 -2.89 -12.56 3.51
N VAL A 340 -2.70 -11.51 4.29
CA VAL A 340 -3.73 -10.84 5.09
C VAL A 340 -3.85 -9.40 4.59
N THR A 341 -4.96 -9.09 3.94
CA THR A 341 -5.20 -7.78 3.31
C THR A 341 -6.09 -6.91 4.21
N ASN A 342 -5.96 -5.59 4.16
CA ASN A 342 -6.95 -4.67 4.72
C ASN A 342 -8.33 -4.88 4.08
N ALA A 343 -9.40 -4.81 4.86
CA ALA A 343 -10.77 -5.02 4.34
C ALA A 343 -11.28 -3.82 3.54
N THR A 344 -10.90 -2.62 3.95
CA THR A 344 -11.23 -1.34 3.30
C THR A 344 -9.99 -0.44 3.26
N TRP A 345 -10.02 0.62 2.48
CA TRP A 345 -8.91 1.59 2.42
C TRP A 345 -8.75 2.42 3.71
N SER A 346 -9.78 2.49 4.56
CA SER A 346 -9.66 3.04 5.91
C SER A 346 -8.80 2.16 6.84
N ASP A 347 -8.63 0.89 6.51
CA ASP A 347 -7.80 -0.07 7.24
C ASP A 347 -6.38 -0.22 6.67
N PHE A 348 -5.97 0.64 5.75
CA PHE A 348 -4.72 0.55 4.98
C PHE A 348 -3.45 0.43 5.85
N TRP A 349 -3.46 0.98 7.07
CA TRP A 349 -2.36 0.84 8.02
C TRP A 349 -2.09 -0.63 8.44
N LEU A 350 -3.08 -1.54 8.35
CA LEU A 350 -2.89 -2.97 8.58
C LEU A 350 -2.01 -3.60 7.50
N ASN A 351 -2.08 -3.07 6.27
CA ASN A 351 -1.15 -3.43 5.21
C ASN A 351 0.22 -2.79 5.50
N GLU A 352 0.32 -1.47 5.50
CA GLU A 352 1.57 -0.72 5.47
C GLU A 352 2.32 -0.69 6.81
N GLY A 353 1.60 -0.51 7.91
CA GLY A 353 2.22 -0.39 9.23
C GLY A 353 2.83 -1.71 9.72
N VAL A 354 2.16 -2.84 9.44
CA VAL A 354 2.73 -4.16 9.73
C VAL A 354 3.94 -4.42 8.83
N THR A 355 3.84 -4.08 7.55
CA THR A 355 4.93 -4.22 6.58
C THR A 355 6.15 -3.39 6.97
N THR A 356 5.99 -2.12 7.34
CA THR A 356 7.09 -1.26 7.80
C THR A 356 7.75 -1.81 9.07
N TYR A 357 6.97 -2.36 10.01
CA TYR A 357 7.53 -3.04 11.18
C TYR A 357 8.37 -4.26 10.76
N VAL A 358 7.86 -5.10 9.85
CA VAL A 358 8.54 -6.32 9.38
C VAL A 358 9.77 -5.98 8.53
N GLU A 359 9.73 -4.95 7.68
CA GLU A 359 10.88 -4.38 6.97
C GLU A 359 12.06 -4.18 7.94
N ASN A 360 11.82 -3.45 9.03
CA ASN A 360 12.85 -3.19 10.04
C ASN A 360 13.40 -4.48 10.67
N ARG A 361 12.56 -5.51 10.86
CA ARG A 361 12.97 -6.80 11.42
C ARG A 361 13.81 -7.60 10.41
N ILE A 362 13.49 -7.55 9.12
CA ILE A 362 14.30 -8.15 8.04
C ILE A 362 15.65 -7.43 7.96
N MET A 363 15.65 -6.09 7.97
CA MET A 363 16.88 -5.29 7.93
C MET A 363 17.77 -5.55 9.15
N GLU A 364 17.18 -5.73 10.34
CA GLU A 364 17.90 -6.11 11.55
C GLU A 364 18.56 -7.49 11.41
N ALA A 365 17.83 -8.47 10.85
CA ALA A 365 18.32 -9.83 10.69
C ALA A 365 19.44 -9.95 9.64
N VAL A 366 19.36 -9.22 8.53
CA VAL A 366 20.30 -9.31 7.40
C VAL A 366 21.50 -8.35 7.57
N TYR A 367 21.26 -7.12 8.06
CA TYR A 367 22.27 -6.05 8.11
C TYR A 367 22.65 -5.62 9.52
N GLY A 368 22.05 -6.23 10.55
CA GLY A 368 22.34 -5.98 11.95
C GLY A 368 21.55 -4.81 12.57
N PRO A 369 21.55 -4.74 13.92
CA PRO A 369 20.71 -3.81 14.68
C PRO A 369 21.03 -2.34 14.40
N ARG A 370 22.30 -1.98 14.19
CA ARG A 370 22.71 -0.59 13.93
C ARG A 370 21.96 0.02 12.74
N ARG A 371 21.79 -0.75 11.64
CA ARG A 371 21.10 -0.25 10.44
C ARG A 371 19.60 -0.11 10.70
N ALA A 372 18.98 -1.09 11.33
CA ALA A 372 17.56 -1.02 11.70
C ALA A 372 17.24 0.13 12.66
N GLU A 373 18.14 0.45 13.61
CA GLU A 373 17.99 1.60 14.50
C GLU A 373 18.01 2.93 13.74
N MET A 374 18.92 3.09 12.77
CA MET A 374 18.95 4.29 11.92
C MET A 374 17.64 4.47 11.15
N LEU A 375 17.11 3.40 10.55
CA LEU A 375 15.82 3.44 9.85
C LEU A 375 14.69 3.89 10.78
N ARG A 376 14.57 3.30 11.97
CA ARG A 376 13.54 3.67 12.97
C ARG A 376 13.60 5.15 13.40
N VAL A 377 14.80 5.71 13.53
CA VAL A 377 14.97 7.14 13.85
C VAL A 377 14.50 8.02 12.69
N LEU A 378 14.83 7.64 11.44
CA LEU A 378 14.43 8.38 10.25
C LEU A 378 12.92 8.32 10.04
N GLU A 379 12.30 7.15 10.18
CA GLU A 379 10.85 6.95 10.13
C GLU A 379 10.12 7.83 11.16
N ARG A 380 10.58 7.83 12.42
CA ARG A 380 10.00 8.70 13.44
C ARG A 380 10.07 10.18 13.06
N ARG A 381 11.21 10.61 12.50
CA ARG A 381 11.36 12.01 12.02
C ARG A 381 10.39 12.34 10.90
N GLU A 382 10.24 11.43 9.93
CA GLU A 382 9.30 11.63 8.81
C GLU A 382 7.84 11.59 9.29
N LEU A 383 7.50 10.72 10.25
CA LEU A 383 6.18 10.70 10.90
C LEU A 383 5.84 12.04 11.55
N LEU A 384 6.74 12.59 12.37
CA LEU A 384 6.52 13.87 13.05
C LEU A 384 6.40 15.02 12.05
N LYS A 385 7.19 14.99 10.98
CA LYS A 385 7.11 15.95 9.90
C LYS A 385 5.76 15.84 9.17
N THR A 386 5.32 14.62 8.83
CA THR A 386 4.03 14.38 8.16
C THR A 386 2.86 14.84 9.03
N ILE A 387 2.89 14.59 10.34
CA ILE A 387 1.88 15.10 11.27
C ILE A 387 1.83 16.64 11.23
N ALA A 388 2.98 17.30 11.23
CA ALA A 388 3.05 18.77 11.13
C ALA A 388 2.51 19.28 9.78
N ASP A 389 2.88 18.64 8.68
CA ASP A 389 2.43 18.99 7.32
C ASP A 389 0.91 18.80 7.14
N LEU A 390 0.31 17.84 7.84
CA LEU A 390 -1.14 17.59 7.85
C LEU A 390 -1.94 18.54 8.77
N GLY A 391 -1.27 19.43 9.51
CA GLY A 391 -1.92 20.43 10.37
C GLY A 391 -1.73 20.19 11.87
N GLY A 392 -0.86 19.26 12.27
CA GLY A 392 -0.48 19.03 13.65
C GLY A 392 -1.16 17.83 14.31
N MET A 393 -0.99 17.72 15.62
CA MET A 393 -1.40 16.55 16.42
C MET A 393 -2.91 16.31 16.46
N ASP A 394 -3.72 17.33 16.20
CA ASP A 394 -5.19 17.22 16.21
C ASP A 394 -5.78 17.01 14.81
N ALA A 395 -4.94 16.93 13.77
CA ALA A 395 -5.40 16.78 12.39
C ALA A 395 -6.03 15.39 12.15
N PRO A 396 -7.26 15.32 11.60
CA PRO A 396 -7.99 14.05 11.43
C PRO A 396 -7.28 13.06 10.48
N ASP A 397 -6.52 13.53 9.51
CA ASP A 397 -5.75 12.69 8.58
C ASP A 397 -4.51 12.04 9.23
N THR A 398 -4.26 12.29 10.53
CA THR A 398 -3.26 11.58 11.33
C THR A 398 -3.83 10.37 12.09
N ILE A 399 -5.11 10.06 11.91
CA ILE A 399 -5.78 8.87 12.46
C ILE A 399 -5.39 7.64 11.62
N LEU A 400 -5.05 6.50 12.25
CA LEU A 400 -4.74 5.26 11.51
C LEU A 400 -5.95 4.75 10.73
N HIS A 401 -7.10 4.62 11.38
CA HIS A 401 -8.36 4.29 10.70
C HIS A 401 -8.98 5.59 10.15
N VAL A 402 -8.41 6.10 9.06
CA VAL A 402 -8.75 7.39 8.49
C VAL A 402 -10.13 7.37 7.81
N ASN A 403 -10.87 8.49 7.92
CA ASN A 403 -12.15 8.65 7.22
C ASN A 403 -11.93 9.11 5.76
N LEU A 404 -12.22 8.24 4.80
CA LEU A 404 -12.10 8.48 3.37
C LEU A 404 -13.44 8.63 2.65
N ALA A 405 -14.55 8.84 3.38
CA ALA A 405 -15.88 8.99 2.78
C ALA A 405 -15.93 10.20 1.82
N GLY A 406 -16.27 9.94 0.55
CA GLY A 406 -16.34 10.96 -0.51
C GLY A 406 -14.98 11.47 -1.00
N ARG A 407 -13.88 10.79 -0.64
CA ARG A 407 -12.51 11.10 -1.06
C ARG A 407 -11.95 9.99 -1.95
N ASP A 408 -10.93 10.33 -2.74
CA ASP A 408 -10.11 9.32 -3.38
C ASP A 408 -9.32 8.56 -2.30
N PRO A 409 -9.30 7.21 -2.31
CA PRO A 409 -8.54 6.45 -1.32
C PRO A 409 -7.03 6.80 -1.32
N ASP A 410 -6.47 7.24 -2.44
CA ASP A 410 -5.09 7.71 -2.53
C ASP A 410 -4.79 8.95 -1.65
N ASP A 411 -5.82 9.69 -1.22
CA ASP A 411 -5.66 10.78 -0.25
C ASP A 411 -5.22 10.26 1.14
N GLY A 412 -5.52 9.00 1.45
CA GLY A 412 -5.10 8.31 2.68
C GLY A 412 -3.67 7.76 2.64
N ALA A 413 -3.06 7.67 1.45
CA ALA A 413 -1.70 7.14 1.26
C ALA A 413 -0.62 8.17 1.63
N THR A 414 -0.53 8.50 2.92
CA THR A 414 0.49 9.35 3.55
C THR A 414 1.47 8.48 4.34
N GLN A 415 2.46 9.08 5.04
CA GLN A 415 3.34 8.31 5.94
C GLN A 415 2.63 7.84 7.24
N ILE A 416 1.40 8.27 7.49
CA ILE A 416 0.67 7.86 8.71
C ILE A 416 0.41 6.36 8.77
N PRO A 417 -0.18 5.69 7.77
CA PRO A 417 -0.37 4.25 7.77
C PRO A 417 0.92 3.47 8.04
N TYR A 418 2.02 3.89 7.43
CA TYR A 418 3.34 3.27 7.52
C TYR A 418 3.96 3.43 8.91
N ASP A 419 4.35 4.64 9.24
CA ASP A 419 5.22 4.92 10.39
C ASP A 419 4.46 4.91 11.72
N LYS A 420 3.24 5.47 11.78
CA LYS A 420 2.41 5.40 12.99
C LYS A 420 1.92 3.97 13.22
N GLY A 421 1.58 3.23 12.16
CA GLY A 421 1.24 1.82 12.24
C GLY A 421 2.40 0.98 12.81
N ALA A 422 3.61 1.12 12.25
CA ALA A 422 4.80 0.45 12.76
C ALA A 422 5.13 0.84 14.21
N ALA A 423 4.91 2.12 14.59
CA ALA A 423 5.11 2.58 15.97
C ALA A 423 4.15 1.90 16.95
N LEU A 424 2.88 1.64 16.57
CA LEU A 424 1.95 0.84 17.36
C LEU A 424 2.47 -0.59 17.54
N LEU A 425 2.95 -1.25 16.48
CA LEU A 425 3.49 -2.61 16.56
C LEU A 425 4.70 -2.67 17.53
N ARG A 426 5.56 -1.64 17.58
CA ARG A 426 6.67 -1.54 18.55
C ARG A 426 6.18 -1.41 20.00
N VAL A 427 5.08 -0.68 20.23
CA VAL A 427 4.46 -0.63 21.57
C VAL A 427 3.91 -2.01 21.95
N LEU A 428 3.31 -2.74 21.02
CA LEU A 428 2.83 -4.10 21.25
C LEU A 428 3.99 -5.06 21.54
N GLU A 429 5.08 -5.01 20.76
CA GLU A 429 6.31 -5.77 21.02
C GLU A 429 6.86 -5.49 22.43
N GLN A 430 6.96 -4.21 22.80
CA GLN A 430 7.48 -3.81 24.11
C GLN A 430 6.57 -4.29 25.25
N SER A 431 5.26 -4.33 25.04
CA SER A 431 4.27 -4.70 26.07
C SER A 431 4.35 -6.15 26.51
N CYS A 432 4.78 -7.06 25.65
CA CYS A 432 4.87 -8.48 25.95
C CYS A 432 6.24 -9.12 25.68
N GLY A 433 7.18 -8.35 25.16
CA GLY A 433 8.49 -8.85 24.78
C GLY A 433 8.51 -9.51 23.42
N ARG A 434 9.66 -9.38 22.75
CA ARG A 434 9.86 -9.80 21.35
C ARG A 434 9.50 -11.26 21.05
N PRO A 435 9.92 -12.27 21.85
CA PRO A 435 9.61 -13.67 21.52
C PRO A 435 8.11 -13.97 21.48
N GLN A 436 7.34 -13.37 22.40
CA GLN A 436 5.90 -13.55 22.46
C GLN A 436 5.18 -12.79 21.36
N PHE A 437 5.66 -11.59 21.02
CA PHE A 437 5.13 -10.82 19.91
C PHE A 437 5.40 -11.50 18.56
N ASP A 438 6.58 -12.06 18.34
CA ASP A 438 6.92 -12.83 17.14
C ASP A 438 6.03 -14.08 16.98
N ALA A 439 5.81 -14.82 18.08
CA ALA A 439 4.90 -15.96 18.09
C ALA A 439 3.44 -15.53 17.79
N TYR A 440 3.00 -14.39 18.32
CA TYR A 440 1.70 -13.82 18.02
C TYR A 440 1.55 -13.46 16.54
N LEU A 441 2.50 -12.71 15.97
CA LEU A 441 2.46 -12.29 14.56
C LEU A 441 2.42 -13.50 13.63
N ARG A 442 3.27 -14.48 13.85
CA ARG A 442 3.26 -15.74 13.07
C ARG A 442 1.90 -16.41 13.12
N SER A 443 1.35 -16.58 14.34
CA SER A 443 0.04 -17.18 14.54
C SER A 443 -1.09 -16.34 13.91
N TYR A 444 -1.00 -15.01 13.95
CA TYR A 444 -1.95 -14.11 13.30
C TYR A 444 -1.97 -14.32 11.79
N MET A 445 -0.81 -14.32 11.14
CA MET A 445 -0.67 -14.54 9.70
C MET A 445 -1.22 -15.90 9.26
N ASP A 446 -1.01 -16.95 10.08
CA ASP A 446 -1.55 -18.29 9.79
C ASP A 446 -3.06 -18.36 9.90
N ARG A 447 -3.65 -17.79 10.97
CA ARG A 447 -5.11 -17.82 11.19
C ARG A 447 -5.90 -17.03 10.19
N HIS A 448 -5.33 -15.91 9.71
CA HIS A 448 -6.00 -15.00 8.79
C HIS A 448 -5.52 -15.15 7.34
N ALA A 449 -4.76 -16.23 7.04
CA ALA A 449 -4.22 -16.46 5.71
C ALA A 449 -5.31 -16.44 4.63
N PHE A 450 -5.06 -15.65 3.56
CA PHE A 450 -5.98 -15.42 2.44
C PHE A 450 -7.33 -14.79 2.82
N GLN A 451 -7.35 -14.04 3.92
CA GLN A 451 -8.51 -13.30 4.39
C GLN A 451 -8.22 -11.79 4.39
N SER A 452 -9.28 -11.00 4.54
CA SER A 452 -9.18 -9.56 4.75
C SER A 452 -9.49 -9.22 6.21
N ALA A 453 -8.78 -8.23 6.75
CA ALA A 453 -8.84 -7.82 8.15
C ALA A 453 -9.30 -6.36 8.28
N THR A 454 -10.09 -6.07 9.31
CA THR A 454 -10.45 -4.72 9.71
C THR A 454 -9.63 -4.27 10.91
N THR A 455 -9.49 -2.96 11.11
CA THR A 455 -8.88 -2.37 12.31
C THR A 455 -9.55 -2.92 13.58
N ALA A 456 -10.88 -2.94 13.63
CA ALA A 456 -11.63 -3.47 14.79
C ALA A 456 -11.32 -4.96 15.04
N GLY A 457 -11.27 -5.77 13.97
CA GLY A 457 -10.94 -7.20 14.04
C GLY A 457 -9.52 -7.44 14.56
N PHE A 458 -8.54 -6.67 14.05
CA PHE A 458 -7.15 -6.75 14.52
C PHE A 458 -7.03 -6.38 16.01
N LEU A 459 -7.63 -5.26 16.43
CA LEU A 459 -7.60 -4.84 17.84
C LEU A 459 -8.28 -5.87 18.77
N ALA A 460 -9.37 -6.51 18.33
CA ALA A 460 -10.02 -7.57 19.07
C ALA A 460 -9.13 -8.82 19.19
N ASP A 461 -8.44 -9.21 18.11
CA ASP A 461 -7.49 -10.33 18.12
C ASP A 461 -6.29 -10.04 19.04
N VAL A 462 -5.73 -8.82 19.00
CA VAL A 462 -4.68 -8.35 19.92
C VAL A 462 -5.14 -8.48 21.37
N ARG A 463 -6.32 -7.95 21.72
CA ARG A 463 -6.87 -8.04 23.07
C ARG A 463 -7.11 -9.48 23.53
N GLY A 464 -7.46 -10.36 22.61
CA GLY A 464 -7.76 -11.75 22.90
C GLY A 464 -6.56 -12.67 22.97
N ARG A 465 -5.50 -12.39 22.21
CA ARG A 465 -4.45 -13.36 21.91
C ARG A 465 -3.01 -12.88 22.06
N LEU A 466 -2.75 -11.56 22.08
CA LEU A 466 -1.39 -11.06 22.25
C LEU A 466 -0.80 -11.58 23.57
N CYS A 467 0.45 -11.98 23.59
CA CYS A 467 1.22 -12.55 24.70
C CYS A 467 0.62 -13.85 25.34
N THR A 468 -0.39 -14.45 24.70
CA THR A 468 -0.93 -15.76 25.11
C THR A 468 -0.40 -16.91 24.26
N ALA A 469 0.34 -16.59 23.18
CA ALA A 469 0.89 -17.58 22.28
C ALA A 469 1.98 -18.40 22.99
N ASP A 470 1.95 -19.74 22.83
CA ASP A 470 3.01 -20.61 23.31
C ASP A 470 4.29 -20.28 22.54
N THR A 471 5.36 -19.96 23.27
CA THR A 471 6.67 -19.83 22.69
C THR A 471 7.20 -21.21 22.27
N ALA A 472 7.95 -21.29 21.18
CA ALA A 472 8.47 -22.55 20.63
C ALA A 472 9.36 -23.34 21.62
N ASP A 473 9.81 -22.71 22.71
CA ASP A 473 10.63 -23.30 23.78
C ASP A 473 9.82 -23.78 25.01
N GLY A 474 8.49 -23.69 24.98
CA GLY A 474 7.63 -24.12 26.07
C GLY A 474 7.70 -23.23 27.34
N SER A 475 8.34 -22.07 27.27
CA SER A 475 8.55 -21.18 28.44
C SER A 475 7.35 -20.25 28.74
N SER A 476 6.13 -20.67 28.39
CA SER A 476 4.90 -19.96 28.74
C SER A 476 4.77 -19.87 30.28
N LYS A 477 5.11 -18.73 30.84
CA LYS A 477 4.79 -18.46 32.27
C LYS A 477 3.29 -18.22 32.40
N ALA A 478 2.57 -19.18 32.95
CA ALA A 478 1.12 -19.15 33.21
C ALA A 478 0.60 -17.91 33.97
N GLY A 479 1.49 -17.03 34.44
CA GLY A 479 1.15 -15.76 35.06
C GLY A 479 0.94 -14.58 34.11
N THR A 480 1.43 -14.67 32.85
CA THR A 480 1.40 -13.56 31.89
C THR A 480 0.00 -13.40 31.24
N THR A 481 -0.71 -14.51 31.05
CA THR A 481 -2.04 -14.54 30.39
C THR A 481 -3.11 -13.70 31.12
N GLN A 482 -3.00 -13.58 32.45
CA GLN A 482 -3.95 -12.82 33.28
C GLN A 482 -3.63 -11.31 33.26
N ALA A 483 -2.37 -10.93 33.05
CA ALA A 483 -1.93 -9.53 33.03
C ALA A 483 -2.44 -8.76 31.79
N ILE A 484 -2.61 -9.42 30.65
CA ILE A 484 -2.94 -8.77 29.36
C ILE A 484 -4.42 -8.39 29.26
N ARG A 485 -5.29 -9.08 29.96
CA ARG A 485 -6.71 -8.72 30.08
C ARG A 485 -6.97 -7.73 31.21
N SER A 486 -5.91 -7.23 31.85
CA SER A 486 -6.06 -6.25 32.92
C SER A 486 -6.42 -4.88 32.36
N PRO A 487 -7.29 -4.12 33.03
CA PRO A 487 -7.54 -2.72 32.69
C PRO A 487 -6.26 -1.86 32.72
N GLU A 488 -5.22 -2.32 33.37
CA GLU A 488 -3.90 -1.67 33.45
C GLU A 488 -3.11 -1.80 32.13
N TRP A 489 -3.09 -3.00 31.52
CA TRP A 489 -2.46 -3.20 30.21
C TRP A 489 -3.10 -2.31 29.14
N GLU A 490 -4.45 -2.29 29.04
CA GLU A 490 -5.16 -1.46 28.07
C GLU A 490 -4.86 0.04 28.27
N ARG A 491 -4.78 0.49 29.53
CA ARG A 491 -4.39 1.89 29.84
C ARG A 491 -2.94 2.19 29.46
N THR A 492 -2.05 1.20 29.47
CA THR A 492 -0.64 1.35 29.10
C THR A 492 -0.47 1.35 27.59
N VAL A 493 -1.10 0.41 26.88
CA VAL A 493 -0.97 0.23 25.42
C VAL A 493 -1.82 1.24 24.65
N ARG A 494 -3.04 1.55 25.13
CA ARG A 494 -3.96 2.57 24.56
C ARG A 494 -4.40 2.28 23.13
N LEU A 495 -4.77 1.04 22.83
CA LEU A 495 -5.09 0.58 21.47
C LEU A 495 -6.06 1.48 20.71
N ASP A 496 -7.16 1.90 21.36
CA ASP A 496 -8.16 2.75 20.68
C ASP A 496 -7.64 4.18 20.43
N GLU A 497 -6.74 4.68 21.27
CA GLU A 497 -6.09 5.97 21.04
C GLU A 497 -5.19 5.91 19.80
N TRP A 498 -4.41 4.83 19.66
CA TRP A 498 -3.57 4.62 18.48
C TRP A 498 -4.37 4.54 17.19
N ALA A 499 -5.45 3.75 17.19
CA ALA A 499 -6.21 3.47 15.98
C ALA A 499 -7.16 4.59 15.57
N TYR A 500 -7.82 5.24 16.55
CA TYR A 500 -8.98 6.11 16.29
C TYR A 500 -8.79 7.56 16.75
N LYS A 501 -7.63 7.94 17.30
CA LYS A 501 -7.36 9.31 17.69
C LYS A 501 -6.26 9.93 16.82
N PRO A 502 -6.35 11.24 16.58
CA PRO A 502 -5.32 11.95 15.84
C PRO A 502 -3.98 12.02 16.61
N GLY A 503 -2.94 12.40 15.90
CA GLY A 503 -1.60 12.61 16.45
C GLY A 503 -0.86 11.32 16.80
N LEU A 504 0.19 11.46 17.60
CA LEU A 504 1.04 10.37 18.07
C LEU A 504 0.88 10.21 19.59
N PRO A 505 0.39 9.06 20.09
CA PRO A 505 0.23 8.82 21.52
C PRO A 505 1.57 8.93 22.29
N SER A 506 1.52 9.44 23.52
CA SER A 506 2.70 9.73 24.34
C SER A 506 3.48 8.49 24.79
N ASN A 507 2.91 7.29 24.64
CA ASN A 507 3.58 6.01 24.89
C ASN A 507 4.33 5.46 23.66
N ALA A 508 4.47 6.23 22.56
CA ALA A 508 5.25 5.85 21.41
C ALA A 508 6.73 5.61 21.79
N VAL A 509 7.26 4.47 21.36
CA VAL A 509 8.67 4.11 21.59
C VAL A 509 9.58 5.08 20.85
N VAL A 510 10.54 5.68 21.57
CA VAL A 510 11.52 6.58 20.96
C VAL A 510 12.74 5.77 20.54
N ALA A 511 13.00 5.74 19.24
CA ALA A 511 14.23 5.16 18.71
C ALA A 511 15.41 6.13 18.84
N THR A 512 16.62 5.60 19.12
CA THR A 512 17.89 6.33 19.17
C THR A 512 18.92 5.62 18.29
N SER A 513 19.91 6.35 17.81
CA SER A 513 21.01 5.78 17.02
C SER A 513 22.29 6.60 17.22
N GLU A 514 23.30 5.99 17.84
CA GLU A 514 24.62 6.63 18.03
C GLU A 514 25.25 7.05 16.69
N ALA A 515 25.01 6.29 15.63
CA ALA A 515 25.51 6.62 14.29
C ALA A 515 24.91 7.93 13.76
N LEU A 516 23.61 8.10 13.92
CA LEU A 516 22.94 9.34 13.50
C LEU A 516 23.28 10.52 14.41
N GLU A 517 23.41 10.30 15.72
CA GLU A 517 23.90 11.34 16.66
C GLU A 517 25.29 11.82 16.26
N ALA A 518 26.21 10.90 15.91
CA ALA A 518 27.54 11.24 15.42
C ALA A 518 27.49 12.01 14.08
N ALA A 519 26.58 11.65 13.16
CA ALA A 519 26.39 12.37 11.91
C ALA A 519 25.81 13.78 12.13
N GLY A 520 24.84 13.93 13.03
CA GLY A 520 24.31 15.24 13.45
C GLY A 520 25.38 16.14 14.07
N ALA A 521 26.26 15.57 14.90
CA ALA A 521 27.39 16.32 15.48
C ALA A 521 28.34 16.87 14.38
N GLN A 522 28.51 16.17 13.25
CA GLN A 522 29.29 16.70 12.11
C GLN A 522 28.54 17.85 11.39
N ALA A 523 27.22 17.80 11.30
CA ALA A 523 26.43 18.91 10.75
C ALA A 523 26.57 20.17 11.64
N HIS A 524 26.50 20.01 12.94
CA HIS A 524 26.72 21.10 13.90
C HIS A 524 28.15 21.63 13.85
N ALA A 525 29.17 20.76 13.71
CA ALA A 525 30.56 21.18 13.55
C ALA A 525 30.75 22.00 12.27
N PHE A 526 30.14 21.60 11.16
CA PHE A 526 30.14 22.36 9.90
C PHE A 526 29.45 23.73 10.08
N ALA A 527 28.30 23.78 10.73
CA ALA A 527 27.62 25.02 11.06
C ALA A 527 28.50 25.96 11.93
N GLY A 528 29.29 25.39 12.83
CA GLY A 528 30.25 26.09 13.64
C GLY A 528 31.56 26.54 12.93
N GLY A 529 31.68 26.30 11.61
CA GLY A 529 32.77 26.76 10.77
C GLY A 529 33.85 25.72 10.44
N THR A 530 33.68 24.45 10.83
CA THR A 530 34.57 23.37 10.39
C THR A 530 34.44 23.18 8.87
N ALA A 531 35.56 23.19 8.14
CA ALA A 531 35.53 22.95 6.69
C ALA A 531 34.98 21.56 6.35
N ALA A 532 34.18 21.46 5.28
CA ALA A 532 33.51 20.21 4.89
C ALA A 532 34.47 19.01 4.76
N ARG A 533 35.66 19.22 4.16
CA ARG A 533 36.70 18.19 4.01
C ARG A 533 37.31 17.69 5.33
N ALA A 534 37.12 18.42 6.44
CA ALA A 534 37.65 18.05 7.75
C ALA A 534 36.62 17.27 8.60
N LEU A 535 35.38 17.12 8.10
CA LEU A 535 34.34 16.35 8.77
C LEU A 535 34.65 14.84 8.69
N ARG A 536 34.25 14.12 9.73
CA ARG A 536 34.45 12.67 9.82
C ARG A 536 33.28 11.93 9.18
N THR A 537 33.34 11.78 7.85
CA THR A 537 32.23 11.18 7.04
C THR A 537 32.64 9.88 6.34
N GLN A 538 33.83 9.34 6.66
CA GLN A 538 34.34 8.13 6.01
C GLN A 538 33.46 6.92 6.36
N GLY A 539 33.00 6.18 5.35
CA GLY A 539 32.19 4.98 5.51
C GLY A 539 30.73 5.24 5.86
N TRP A 540 30.27 6.50 5.74
CA TRP A 540 28.85 6.80 5.99
C TRP A 540 27.92 6.10 5.03
N SER A 541 26.86 5.54 5.59
CA SER A 541 25.71 5.01 4.87
C SER A 541 24.81 6.13 4.30
N THR A 542 23.83 5.76 3.50
CA THR A 542 22.81 6.70 3.01
C THR A 542 22.05 7.33 4.16
N GLU A 543 21.70 6.57 5.19
CA GLU A 543 20.96 7.05 6.37
C GLU A 543 21.74 8.15 7.13
N GLU A 544 23.05 7.97 7.31
CA GLU A 544 23.92 8.99 7.94
C GLU A 544 23.99 10.27 7.07
N TRP A 545 24.11 10.14 5.75
CA TRP A 545 24.07 11.30 4.83
C TRP A 545 22.74 12.04 4.87
N LEU A 546 21.61 11.33 4.86
CA LEU A 546 20.28 11.94 4.94
C LEU A 546 20.08 12.67 6.27
N HIS A 547 20.54 12.08 7.37
CA HIS A 547 20.49 12.71 8.68
C HIS A 547 21.36 13.96 8.74
N PHE A 548 22.62 13.87 8.27
CA PHE A 548 23.53 15.02 8.19
C PHE A 548 22.90 16.20 7.42
N LEU A 549 22.34 15.93 6.22
CA LEU A 549 21.73 16.98 5.40
C LEU A 549 20.51 17.60 6.09
N ALA A 550 19.76 16.83 6.86
CA ALA A 550 18.59 17.31 7.59
C ALA A 550 18.93 18.14 8.83
N GLU A 551 20.11 17.89 9.46
CA GLU A 551 20.60 18.62 10.61
C GLU A 551 21.39 19.89 10.24
N LEU A 552 21.61 20.14 8.94
CA LEU A 552 22.22 21.39 8.49
C LEU A 552 21.31 22.59 8.81
N PRO A 553 21.88 23.75 9.17
CA PRO A 553 21.08 24.94 9.44
C PRO A 553 20.24 25.35 8.21
N PRO A 554 19.04 25.91 8.43
CA PRO A 554 18.14 26.28 7.36
C PRO A 554 18.70 27.36 6.42
N ALA A 555 19.70 28.12 6.87
CA ALA A 555 20.40 29.12 6.07
C ALA A 555 21.90 28.83 6.06
N LEU A 556 22.44 28.54 4.86
CA LEU A 556 23.86 28.38 4.61
C LEU A 556 24.32 29.49 3.65
N SER A 557 25.54 30.00 3.87
CA SER A 557 26.12 30.95 2.91
C SER A 557 26.43 30.25 1.57
N PRO A 558 26.49 30.99 0.44
CA PRO A 558 26.92 30.41 -0.84
C PRO A 558 28.27 29.71 -0.79
N GLY A 559 29.20 30.20 0.05
CA GLY A 559 30.50 29.59 0.27
C GLY A 559 30.39 28.23 0.99
N GLN A 560 29.51 28.10 1.99
CA GLN A 560 29.26 26.84 2.69
C GLN A 560 28.60 25.80 1.78
N LEU A 561 27.62 26.20 0.96
CA LEU A 561 27.02 25.32 -0.04
C LEU A 561 28.05 24.81 -1.03
N ALA A 562 28.91 25.71 -1.55
CA ALA A 562 29.98 25.35 -2.48
C ALA A 562 31.05 24.47 -1.82
N ASP A 563 31.34 24.64 -0.51
CA ASP A 563 32.30 23.79 0.22
C ASP A 563 31.76 22.37 0.42
N LEU A 564 30.49 22.22 0.81
CA LEU A 564 29.79 20.92 0.90
C LEU A 564 29.78 20.19 -0.45
N ASP A 565 29.34 20.88 -1.49
CA ASP A 565 29.21 20.26 -2.82
C ASP A 565 30.57 19.85 -3.42
N ARG A 566 31.60 20.68 -3.20
CA ARG A 566 32.97 20.37 -3.60
C ARG A 566 33.55 19.18 -2.83
N ALA A 567 33.29 19.09 -1.53
CA ALA A 567 33.84 18.05 -0.66
C ALA A 567 33.17 16.70 -0.91
N PHE A 568 31.86 16.68 -1.10
CA PHE A 568 31.05 15.45 -1.11
C PHE A 568 30.38 15.14 -2.44
N GLY A 569 30.43 16.06 -3.40
CA GLY A 569 29.87 15.87 -4.75
C GLY A 569 28.35 15.70 -4.78
N PHE A 570 27.62 16.34 -3.87
CA PHE A 570 26.16 16.15 -3.71
C PHE A 570 25.40 16.39 -5.00
N THR A 571 25.72 17.43 -5.77
CA THR A 571 25.07 17.74 -7.06
C THR A 571 25.29 16.65 -8.13
N LYS A 572 26.33 15.81 -7.98
CA LYS A 572 26.67 14.72 -8.90
C LYS A 572 26.42 13.33 -8.31
N ARG A 573 25.72 13.25 -7.18
CA ARG A 573 25.49 11.99 -6.46
C ARG A 573 24.60 11.07 -7.28
N GLY A 574 25.00 9.80 -7.44
CA GLY A 574 24.20 8.77 -8.10
C GLY A 574 23.05 8.23 -7.25
N ASN A 575 23.16 8.33 -5.90
CA ASN A 575 22.11 7.94 -4.98
C ASN A 575 20.98 8.97 -4.99
N SER A 576 19.80 8.57 -5.46
CA SER A 576 18.64 9.45 -5.66
C SER A 576 18.11 10.06 -4.36
N GLU A 577 18.19 9.37 -3.22
CA GLU A 577 17.73 9.88 -1.92
C GLU A 577 18.63 11.03 -1.43
N VAL A 578 19.95 10.84 -1.51
CA VAL A 578 20.92 11.87 -1.11
C VAL A 578 20.87 13.07 -2.05
N LEU A 579 20.77 12.84 -3.36
CA LEU A 579 20.64 13.91 -4.35
C LEU A 579 19.33 14.69 -4.13
N PHE A 580 18.22 14.02 -3.91
CA PHE A 580 16.93 14.66 -3.61
C PHE A 580 17.02 15.56 -2.37
N ALA A 581 17.58 15.06 -1.26
CA ALA A 581 17.73 15.85 -0.04
C ALA A 581 18.59 17.10 -0.27
N TRP A 582 19.68 16.98 -1.05
CA TRP A 582 20.53 18.10 -1.47
C TRP A 582 19.79 19.10 -2.36
N LEU A 583 19.04 18.64 -3.36
CA LEU A 583 18.29 19.50 -4.28
C LEU A 583 17.25 20.34 -3.55
N ARG A 584 16.60 19.82 -2.51
CA ARG A 584 15.68 20.59 -1.66
C ARG A 584 16.39 21.75 -0.95
N ILE A 585 17.60 21.51 -0.42
CA ILE A 585 18.44 22.56 0.18
C ILE A 585 18.83 23.59 -0.90
N ALA A 586 19.27 23.12 -2.07
CA ALA A 586 19.69 23.96 -3.18
C ALA A 586 18.58 24.87 -3.70
N ILE A 587 17.34 24.37 -3.81
CA ILE A 587 16.16 25.18 -4.21
C ILE A 587 15.92 26.27 -3.17
N ARG A 588 15.79 25.94 -1.89
CA ARG A 588 15.45 26.89 -0.83
C ARG A 588 16.48 28.01 -0.70
N GLN A 589 17.74 27.73 -1.01
CA GLN A 589 18.85 28.67 -0.88
C GLN A 589 19.39 29.19 -2.22
N HIS A 590 18.70 28.90 -3.33
CA HIS A 590 19.02 29.34 -4.68
C HIS A 590 20.49 29.04 -5.08
N TYR A 591 20.94 27.80 -4.80
CA TYR A 591 22.28 27.32 -5.18
C TYR A 591 22.34 26.98 -6.68
N GLN A 592 22.68 27.96 -7.51
CA GLN A 592 22.68 27.89 -8.97
C GLN A 592 23.43 26.67 -9.57
N PRO A 593 24.60 26.24 -9.02
CA PRO A 593 25.31 25.09 -9.59
C PRO A 593 24.52 23.77 -9.59
N ALA A 594 23.50 23.63 -8.73
CA ALA A 594 22.66 22.43 -8.67
C ALA A 594 21.46 22.45 -9.64
N MET A 595 21.13 23.60 -10.25
CA MET A 595 19.91 23.73 -11.08
C MET A 595 19.89 22.81 -12.31
N PRO A 596 20.99 22.61 -13.05
CA PRO A 596 21.00 21.63 -14.14
C PRO A 596 20.76 20.19 -13.67
N ALA A 597 21.24 19.83 -12.47
CA ALA A 597 20.99 18.52 -11.88
C ALA A 597 19.52 18.38 -11.43
N LEU A 598 18.91 19.44 -10.90
CA LEU A 598 17.49 19.48 -10.57
C LEU A 598 16.60 19.25 -11.80
N GLU A 599 16.87 19.98 -12.90
CA GLU A 599 16.12 19.81 -14.15
C GLU A 599 16.27 18.38 -14.68
N HIS A 600 17.51 17.88 -14.74
CA HIS A 600 17.77 16.50 -15.15
C HIS A 600 17.03 15.49 -14.27
N PHE A 601 17.07 15.65 -12.96
CA PHE A 601 16.42 14.76 -12.00
C PHE A 601 14.89 14.72 -12.22
N LEU A 602 14.24 15.88 -12.41
CA LEU A 602 12.82 15.99 -12.68
C LEU A 602 12.40 15.45 -14.06
N LEU A 603 13.30 15.46 -15.05
CA LEU A 603 13.04 14.93 -16.40
C LEU A 603 13.33 13.42 -16.50
N SER A 604 14.19 12.87 -15.64
CA SER A 604 14.68 11.49 -15.76
C SER A 604 13.95 10.47 -14.90
N GLN A 605 13.06 10.90 -14.00
CA GLN A 605 12.30 9.99 -13.14
C GLN A 605 10.98 10.61 -12.69
N GLY A 606 9.97 9.74 -12.42
CA GLY A 606 8.60 10.14 -12.09
C GLY A 606 8.13 9.75 -10.69
N ARG A 607 9.04 9.31 -9.79
CA ARG A 607 8.68 8.89 -8.43
C ARG A 607 8.08 10.04 -7.64
N ARG A 608 6.79 9.91 -7.23
CA ARG A 608 6.02 10.97 -6.55
C ARG A 608 6.70 11.49 -5.28
N LYS A 609 7.35 10.59 -4.51
CA LYS A 609 8.13 10.92 -3.30
C LYS A 609 9.16 12.04 -3.56
N PHE A 610 9.78 12.07 -4.74
CA PHE A 610 10.78 13.07 -5.10
C PHE A 610 10.17 14.25 -5.86
N VAL A 611 9.34 13.94 -6.85
CA VAL A 611 8.81 14.94 -7.78
C VAL A 611 7.94 15.96 -7.06
N ARG A 612 6.97 15.51 -6.27
CA ARG A 612 6.02 16.39 -5.58
C ARG A 612 6.72 17.42 -4.68
N PRO A 613 7.59 17.04 -3.71
CA PRO A 613 8.23 18.02 -2.83
C PRO A 613 9.18 18.98 -3.53
N LEU A 614 9.83 18.58 -4.64
CA LEU A 614 10.67 19.48 -5.41
C LEU A 614 9.86 20.57 -6.10
N TYR A 615 8.68 20.23 -6.66
CA TYR A 615 7.77 21.26 -7.19
C TYR A 615 7.16 22.12 -6.09
N GLU A 616 6.83 21.58 -4.93
CA GLU A 616 6.38 22.36 -3.76
C GLU A 616 7.44 23.36 -3.32
N ASP A 617 8.71 22.92 -3.18
CA ASP A 617 9.84 23.78 -2.83
C ASP A 617 10.06 24.89 -3.90
N LEU A 618 10.02 24.56 -5.20
CA LEU A 618 10.13 25.52 -6.29
C LEU A 618 8.99 26.57 -6.27
N MET A 619 7.76 26.13 -6.05
CA MET A 619 6.60 27.03 -5.99
C MET A 619 6.61 27.88 -4.72
N GLY A 620 7.27 27.44 -3.65
CA GLY A 620 7.46 28.17 -2.40
C GLY A 620 8.40 29.38 -2.53
N VAL A 621 9.26 29.43 -3.54
CA VAL A 621 10.24 30.50 -3.75
C VAL A 621 9.93 31.32 -5.01
N ALA A 622 10.09 32.63 -4.95
CA ALA A 622 9.69 33.53 -6.05
C ALA A 622 10.41 33.22 -7.37
N TRP A 623 11.71 32.96 -7.32
CA TRP A 623 12.53 32.64 -8.51
C TRP A 623 12.19 31.26 -9.09
N GLY A 624 11.76 30.33 -8.25
CA GLY A 624 11.48 28.94 -8.66
C GLY A 624 10.15 28.74 -9.41
N ARG A 625 9.19 29.64 -9.23
CA ARG A 625 7.86 29.51 -9.86
C ARG A 625 7.88 29.45 -11.40
N PRO A 626 8.61 30.35 -12.12
CA PRO A 626 8.73 30.23 -13.57
C PRO A 626 9.49 28.98 -13.97
N GLU A 627 10.53 28.59 -13.22
CA GLU A 627 11.34 27.41 -13.47
C GLU A 627 10.52 26.12 -13.30
N ALA A 628 9.69 26.03 -12.24
CA ALA A 628 8.78 24.92 -12.04
C ALA A 628 7.85 24.70 -13.24
N ARG A 629 7.26 25.77 -13.79
CA ARG A 629 6.39 25.69 -14.97
C ARG A 629 7.17 25.30 -16.23
N HIS A 630 8.36 25.86 -16.41
CA HIS A 630 9.22 25.55 -17.54
C HIS A 630 9.62 24.06 -17.56
N ILE A 631 10.12 23.54 -16.44
CA ILE A 631 10.50 22.12 -16.32
C ILE A 631 9.26 21.23 -16.47
N TYR A 632 8.14 21.57 -15.81
CA TYR A 632 6.95 20.74 -15.84
C TYR A 632 6.32 20.62 -17.23
N ALA A 633 6.34 21.65 -18.04
CA ALA A 633 5.84 21.57 -19.42
C ALA A 633 6.51 20.45 -20.23
N ARG A 634 7.79 20.16 -19.94
CA ARG A 634 8.57 19.08 -20.57
C ARG A 634 8.43 17.75 -19.84
N ALA A 635 8.34 17.78 -18.51
CA ALA A 635 8.30 16.58 -17.65
C ALA A 635 6.91 15.92 -17.60
N ARG A 636 5.83 16.71 -17.69
CA ARG A 636 4.46 16.22 -17.56
C ARG A 636 4.13 14.98 -18.41
N PRO A 637 4.46 14.92 -19.71
CA PRO A 637 4.18 13.75 -20.55
C PRO A 637 5.03 12.51 -20.18
N LEU A 638 6.05 12.65 -19.32
CA LEU A 638 6.93 11.58 -18.87
C LEU A 638 6.45 10.95 -17.54
N TYR A 639 5.47 11.57 -16.87
CA TYR A 639 5.01 11.12 -15.56
C TYR A 639 3.76 10.25 -15.65
N HIS A 640 3.62 9.35 -14.70
CA HIS A 640 2.39 8.59 -14.47
C HIS A 640 1.24 9.51 -14.00
N ALA A 641 -0.02 9.11 -14.25
CA ALA A 641 -1.21 9.88 -13.91
C ALA A 641 -1.27 10.31 -12.43
N VAL A 642 -0.85 9.46 -11.51
CA VAL A 642 -0.77 9.76 -10.06
C VAL A 642 0.19 10.93 -9.77
N THR A 643 1.34 10.96 -10.43
CA THR A 643 2.33 12.03 -10.27
C THR A 643 1.88 13.32 -10.96
N THR A 644 1.35 13.23 -12.20
CA THR A 644 0.80 14.39 -12.90
C THR A 644 -0.33 15.04 -12.11
N GLY A 645 -1.28 14.25 -11.58
CA GLY A 645 -2.38 14.78 -10.78
C GLY A 645 -1.91 15.54 -9.54
N ALA A 646 -0.85 15.05 -8.87
CA ALA A 646 -0.26 15.76 -7.73
C ALA A 646 0.40 17.09 -8.14
N VAL A 647 1.18 17.11 -9.22
CA VAL A 647 1.89 18.32 -9.67
C VAL A 647 0.93 19.32 -10.33
N ASP A 648 -0.08 18.86 -11.07
CA ASP A 648 -1.13 19.73 -11.64
C ASP A 648 -1.82 20.54 -10.54
N LYS A 649 -2.14 19.94 -9.40
CA LYS A 649 -2.71 20.62 -8.22
C LYS A 649 -1.75 21.70 -7.69
N ILE A 650 -0.45 21.40 -7.56
CA ILE A 650 0.57 22.35 -7.05
C ILE A 650 0.74 23.55 -7.98
N LEU A 651 0.74 23.32 -9.29
CA LEU A 651 0.97 24.38 -10.29
C LEU A 651 -0.32 25.09 -10.75
N GLY A 652 -1.50 24.61 -10.33
CA GLY A 652 -2.79 25.12 -10.77
C GLY A 652 -3.08 24.83 -12.24
N VAL A 653 -2.56 23.72 -12.80
CA VAL A 653 -2.81 23.31 -14.17
C VAL A 653 -4.13 22.54 -14.21
N GLY A 654 -5.05 22.91 -15.11
CA GLY A 654 -6.33 22.21 -15.29
C GLY A 654 -7.47 22.65 -14.36
N VAL A 655 -7.22 23.54 -13.40
CA VAL A 655 -8.28 24.23 -12.67
C VAL A 655 -8.75 25.40 -13.55
N SER A 656 -9.77 25.17 -14.39
CA SER A 656 -10.51 26.29 -14.99
C SER A 656 -11.08 27.12 -13.84
N GLU A 657 -10.61 28.38 -13.68
CA GLU A 657 -11.29 29.32 -12.80
C GLU A 657 -12.80 29.28 -13.10
N PRO A 658 -13.66 29.20 -12.07
CA PRO A 658 -15.07 29.39 -12.29
C PRO A 658 -15.22 30.76 -12.93
N ARG A 659 -15.75 30.80 -14.17
CA ARG A 659 -16.13 32.09 -14.80
C ARG A 659 -17.01 32.81 -13.79
N LYS A 660 -16.52 33.94 -13.26
CA LYS A 660 -17.36 34.84 -12.48
C LYS A 660 -18.56 35.20 -13.34
N PRO A 661 -19.79 35.20 -12.75
CA PRO A 661 -21.01 35.50 -13.44
C PRO A 661 -21.03 36.95 -13.97
#